data_d95cc0beb596e8cc5ff44c7a1efd009c
#
_entry.id   d95cc0beb596e8cc5ff44c7a1efd009c
#
_cell.length_a   1.000
_cell.length_b   1.000
_cell.length_c   1.000
_cell.angle_alpha   90.00
_cell.angle_beta   90.00
_cell.angle_gamma   90.00
#
_symmetry.space_group_name_H-M   'P 1'
#
loop_
_entity.id
_entity.type
_entity.pdbx_description
1 polymer ?
#
loop_
_entity_poly.entity_id
_entity_poly.type
_entity_poly.pdbx_seq_one_letter_code
_entity_poly.pdbx_strand_id
1 'polypeptide(L)'
;MIRDLKRVRNIGISAHIDSGKTTLTERILFYTARIHKINEVRGKDGVGATMDSMELERERGITIASAATYCEWDKHNINIIDTPGHVDFTVEVERSLRVLDGVILVLCSVSGVQSQSITVDQQMKRYQVPCIAFVNKCDRSGANPAKVSAQLRDKLGHNSVLMQLPIGLEDRHEGIVDLVTMTALYFDGENGEKVVVKDIPASMMDEAKAAREKMIDAVSLFSEALTDAILEEKELTTDLIMDAVRTGTISRQMTPVFLGSAYKNKAVQPLLDAVVNYLPSPLDIENQAIDMDNNEEAVILESSFDKPTVALAFKLEDGQYGQLTYIRVYQGCINKGDTLVNARDGRKFKAGRLIRMHSNQMEDVEAVPAGHIGAMFGIECASGDTFVSPQINYTLLSMHIMEPVISLSIVPKDNKAQINMSKALNRFTKEDPTFKTYVDHETGDTIIQGMGELHLEVYVERMKREYGAEVVTGQPRVAYRETITQKALYNYTHKKQTGGAGQYGRVSGFIEPCEEDFLFVNKVTGGRIPTNYIPACEHGFKGCMEKGPKLEFPVTGIKVTLEDGAYHAVDSSDMAFKAAARGGFLEAYAKAKPVIKEPIMKVVIETPNEFQGSCMGLINQRRGIIQGSQEEGVMSVVESQVPLSEMFGFSTILRSATQGKAQFTMEFSAYKQVPQSVAEEIVKKKLEEKSKK
;
A
#
# COMPACT_ATOMS: atom_id res chain seq x y z
N MET A 1 16.78 9.61 21.57
CA MET A 1 16.96 8.69 20.43
C MET A 1 18.45 8.39 20.26
N ILE A 2 18.78 7.15 19.82
CA ILE A 2 20.18 6.71 19.64
C ILE A 2 20.81 7.44 18.46
N ARG A 3 22.04 7.99 18.64
CA ARG A 3 22.78 8.65 17.53
C ARG A 3 23.57 7.67 16.64
N ASP A 4 23.81 6.46 17.12
CA ASP A 4 24.48 5.41 16.34
C ASP A 4 23.48 4.75 15.38
N LEU A 5 23.43 5.22 14.14
CA LEU A 5 22.49 4.74 13.12
C LEU A 5 22.70 3.26 12.75
N LYS A 6 23.89 2.70 12.96
CA LYS A 6 24.13 1.26 12.76
C LYS A 6 23.25 0.41 13.67
N ARG A 7 22.80 0.96 14.81
CA ARG A 7 21.94 0.32 15.79
C ARG A 7 20.47 0.69 15.65
N VAL A 8 20.07 1.26 14.55
CA VAL A 8 18.66 1.58 14.27
C VAL A 8 18.11 0.59 13.25
N ARG A 9 16.89 0.11 13.47
CA ARG A 9 16.12 -0.69 12.50
C ARG A 9 14.73 -0.10 12.38
N ASN A 10 14.30 0.17 11.15
CA ASN A 10 12.93 0.61 10.85
C ASN A 10 12.27 -0.51 10.08
N ILE A 11 11.43 -1.27 10.76
CA ILE A 11 10.86 -2.49 10.20
C ILE A 11 9.35 -2.45 10.15
N GLY A 12 8.80 -3.10 9.14
CA GLY A 12 7.38 -3.44 9.04
C GLY A 12 7.12 -4.90 9.35
N ILE A 13 5.93 -5.18 9.84
CA ILE A 13 5.44 -6.56 9.96
C ILE A 13 4.26 -6.71 9.03
N SER A 14 4.42 -7.50 7.98
CA SER A 14 3.42 -7.71 6.93
C SER A 14 3.02 -9.18 6.84
N ALA A 15 1.75 -9.43 6.63
CA ALA A 15 1.18 -10.78 6.63
C ALA A 15 -0.15 -10.83 5.89
N HIS A 16 -0.51 -12.00 5.41
CA HIS A 16 -1.91 -12.30 5.09
C HIS A 16 -2.78 -12.32 6.36
N ILE A 17 -4.08 -12.04 6.22
CA ILE A 17 -5.06 -12.12 7.31
C ILE A 17 -4.94 -13.48 8.00
N ASP A 18 -5.03 -13.49 9.32
CA ASP A 18 -4.91 -14.67 10.17
C ASP A 18 -3.56 -15.43 10.11
N SER A 19 -2.51 -14.90 9.47
CA SER A 19 -1.16 -15.52 9.55
C SER A 19 -0.49 -15.35 10.91
N GLY A 20 -1.07 -14.52 11.80
CA GLY A 20 -0.63 -14.32 13.17
C GLY A 20 0.29 -13.10 13.35
N LYS A 21 0.14 -12.09 12.48
CA LYS A 21 0.85 -10.81 12.56
C LYS A 21 0.72 -10.16 13.93
N THR A 22 -0.50 -9.82 14.35
CA THR A 22 -0.79 -9.15 15.63
C THR A 22 -0.29 -9.97 16.82
N THR A 23 -0.43 -11.31 16.77
CA THR A 23 0.13 -12.19 17.80
C THR A 23 1.65 -12.08 17.86
N LEU A 24 2.33 -12.05 16.72
CA LEU A 24 3.79 -11.90 16.66
C LEU A 24 4.23 -10.54 17.24
N THR A 25 3.55 -9.47 16.83
CA THR A 25 3.83 -8.11 17.34
C THR A 25 3.70 -8.02 18.86
N GLU A 26 2.64 -8.58 19.44
CA GLU A 26 2.46 -8.66 20.90
C GLU A 26 3.62 -9.41 21.59
N ARG A 27 4.11 -10.51 21.00
CA ARG A 27 5.26 -11.26 21.54
C ARG A 27 6.57 -10.48 21.46
N ILE A 28 6.80 -9.78 20.34
CA ILE A 28 7.96 -8.89 20.19
C ILE A 28 7.93 -7.81 21.28
N LEU A 29 6.80 -7.15 21.49
CA LEU A 29 6.66 -6.14 22.54
C LEU A 29 6.85 -6.69 23.95
N PHE A 30 6.41 -7.92 24.20
CA PHE A 30 6.61 -8.59 25.49
C PHE A 30 8.09 -8.92 25.74
N TYR A 31 8.77 -9.57 24.80
CA TYR A 31 10.19 -9.95 24.97
C TYR A 31 11.13 -8.75 25.02
N THR A 32 10.72 -7.62 24.46
CA THR A 32 11.46 -6.36 24.54
C THR A 32 11.07 -5.50 25.76
N ALA A 33 10.30 -6.08 26.69
CA ALA A 33 9.85 -5.44 27.94
C ALA A 33 9.04 -4.15 27.73
N ARG A 34 8.42 -3.99 26.56
CA ARG A 34 7.51 -2.85 26.28
C ARG A 34 6.13 -3.05 26.86
N ILE A 35 5.68 -4.28 26.96
CA ILE A 35 4.46 -4.67 27.66
C ILE A 35 4.79 -5.71 28.74
N HIS A 36 4.09 -5.65 29.85
CA HIS A 36 4.34 -6.57 31.00
C HIS A 36 3.49 -7.83 30.95
N LYS A 37 2.44 -7.83 30.13
CA LYS A 37 1.52 -8.96 29.97
C LYS A 37 1.16 -9.11 28.50
N ILE A 38 1.12 -10.35 28.06
CA ILE A 38 0.66 -10.71 26.72
C ILE A 38 -0.86 -10.61 26.67
N ASN A 39 -1.40 -9.78 25.78
CA ASN A 39 -2.84 -9.64 25.58
C ASN A 39 -3.35 -10.61 24.50
N GLU A 40 -4.61 -11.06 24.64
CA GLU A 40 -5.26 -11.88 23.63
C GLU A 40 -5.81 -11.02 22.48
N VAL A 41 -5.38 -11.32 21.26
CA VAL A 41 -5.76 -10.57 20.04
C VAL A 41 -7.28 -10.49 19.82
N ARG A 42 -8.03 -11.51 20.23
CA ARG A 42 -9.49 -11.55 20.08
C ARG A 42 -10.28 -10.94 21.24
N GLY A 43 -9.64 -10.21 22.11
CA GLY A 43 -10.30 -9.46 23.17
C GLY A 43 -11.13 -10.29 24.17
N LYS A 44 -10.90 -11.60 24.26
CA LYS A 44 -11.57 -12.45 25.28
C LYS A 44 -11.25 -12.03 26.71
N ASP A 45 -10.12 -11.34 26.88
CA ASP A 45 -9.67 -10.72 28.12
C ASP A 45 -10.25 -9.30 28.33
N GLY A 46 -11.02 -8.78 27.37
CA GLY A 46 -11.61 -7.44 27.38
C GLY A 46 -10.66 -6.29 27.07
N VAL A 47 -9.36 -6.57 26.75
CA VAL A 47 -8.32 -5.55 26.52
C VAL A 47 -7.97 -5.43 25.04
N GLY A 48 -7.86 -6.57 24.31
CA GLY A 48 -7.43 -6.63 22.93
C GLY A 48 -5.92 -6.39 22.75
N ALA A 49 -5.45 -6.42 21.51
CA ALA A 49 -4.03 -6.24 21.20
C ALA A 49 -3.55 -4.79 21.41
N THR A 50 -2.32 -4.62 21.87
CA THR A 50 -1.74 -3.31 22.19
C THR A 50 -1.64 -2.40 20.96
N MET A 51 -1.38 -2.96 19.78
CA MET A 51 -1.23 -2.18 18.54
C MET A 51 -2.57 -1.83 17.88
N ASP A 52 -3.65 -2.58 18.12
CA ASP A 52 -4.97 -2.29 17.61
C ASP A 52 -5.60 -1.15 18.44
N SER A 53 -5.29 0.08 18.05
CA SER A 53 -5.64 1.28 18.81
C SER A 53 -7.10 1.68 18.67
N MET A 54 -7.71 1.38 17.52
CA MET A 54 -9.12 1.68 17.25
C MET A 54 -10.05 0.64 17.87
N GLU A 55 -11.17 1.10 18.43
CA GLU A 55 -12.23 0.22 18.90
C GLU A 55 -12.78 -0.68 17.78
N LEU A 56 -12.88 -0.13 16.57
CA LEU A 56 -13.30 -0.83 15.35
C LEU A 56 -12.35 -1.97 14.95
N GLU A 57 -11.05 -1.82 15.13
CA GLU A 57 -10.05 -2.88 14.90
C GLU A 57 -10.27 -4.05 15.85
N ARG A 58 -10.47 -3.75 17.14
CA ARG A 58 -10.72 -4.76 18.18
C ARG A 58 -12.04 -5.49 17.98
N GLU A 59 -13.11 -4.76 17.62
CA GLU A 59 -14.44 -5.35 17.33
C GLU A 59 -14.40 -6.27 16.11
N ARG A 60 -13.69 -5.86 15.05
CA ARG A 60 -13.63 -6.63 13.79
C ARG A 60 -12.50 -7.67 13.78
N GLY A 61 -11.53 -7.56 14.68
CA GLY A 61 -10.34 -8.42 14.75
C GLY A 61 -9.41 -8.28 13.56
N ILE A 62 -9.35 -7.08 12.94
CA ILE A 62 -8.48 -6.73 11.80
C ILE A 62 -7.77 -5.42 12.06
N THR A 63 -6.51 -5.30 11.66
CA THR A 63 -5.78 -4.04 11.65
C THR A 63 -6.27 -3.19 10.47
N ILE A 64 -6.71 -1.96 10.74
CA ILE A 64 -7.24 -1.00 9.75
C ILE A 64 -6.20 0.07 9.46
N ALA A 65 -5.64 0.70 10.50
CA ALA A 65 -4.62 1.73 10.40
C ALA A 65 -3.25 1.20 10.80
N SER A 66 -2.20 1.68 10.16
CA SER A 66 -0.84 1.35 10.58
C SER A 66 -0.55 1.96 11.95
N ALA A 67 0.04 1.19 12.86
CA ALA A 67 0.44 1.64 14.18
C ALA A 67 1.96 1.65 14.30
N ALA A 68 2.52 2.75 14.83
CA ALA A 68 3.94 2.88 15.04
C ALA A 68 4.31 2.65 16.52
N THR A 69 5.33 1.86 16.76
CA THR A 69 5.90 1.64 18.08
C THR A 69 7.41 1.49 17.99
N TYR A 70 8.06 1.42 19.12
CA TYR A 70 9.48 1.14 19.17
C TYR A 70 9.82 0.21 20.34
N CYS A 71 10.91 -0.52 20.19
CA CYS A 71 11.45 -1.36 21.24
C CYS A 71 12.98 -1.38 21.17
N GLU A 72 13.59 -1.98 22.17
CA GLU A 72 15.04 -2.18 22.24
C GLU A 72 15.35 -3.67 22.32
N TRP A 73 16.28 -4.12 21.49
CA TRP A 73 16.78 -5.49 21.50
C TRP A 73 18.29 -5.50 21.23
N ASP A 74 19.06 -6.17 22.05
CA ASP A 74 20.53 -6.22 21.95
C ASP A 74 21.16 -4.85 21.64
N LYS A 75 20.85 -3.83 22.44
CA LYS A 75 21.32 -2.44 22.28
C LYS A 75 20.92 -1.77 20.95
N HIS A 76 20.06 -2.38 20.16
CA HIS A 76 19.49 -1.81 18.95
C HIS A 76 18.13 -1.19 19.22
N ASN A 77 17.87 -0.10 18.55
CA ASN A 77 16.58 0.57 18.58
C ASN A 77 15.77 0.12 17.36
N ILE A 78 14.69 -0.59 17.60
CA ILE A 78 13.83 -1.12 16.55
C ILE A 78 12.54 -0.30 16.54
N ASN A 79 12.30 0.48 15.48
CA ASN A 79 11.01 1.09 15.21
C ASN A 79 10.19 0.09 14.39
N ILE A 80 8.97 -0.17 14.84
CA ILE A 80 8.06 -1.14 14.23
C ILE A 80 6.85 -0.39 13.72
N ILE A 81 6.50 -0.60 12.45
CA ILE A 81 5.22 -0.19 11.88
C ILE A 81 4.42 -1.45 11.59
N ASP A 82 3.32 -1.62 12.31
CA ASP A 82 2.37 -2.69 12.06
C ASP A 82 1.46 -2.30 10.89
N THR A 83 1.45 -3.10 9.80
CA THR A 83 0.72 -2.76 8.58
C THR A 83 -0.60 -3.54 8.50
N PRO A 84 -1.69 -2.95 7.97
CA PRO A 84 -2.90 -3.69 7.69
C PRO A 84 -2.66 -4.89 6.77
N GLY A 85 -3.41 -5.97 6.98
CA GLY A 85 -3.38 -7.14 6.09
C GLY A 85 -4.49 -7.15 5.05
N HIS A 86 -5.44 -6.20 5.07
CA HIS A 86 -6.59 -6.18 4.18
C HIS A 86 -6.35 -5.31 2.95
N VAL A 87 -6.73 -5.81 1.77
CA VAL A 87 -6.51 -5.12 0.47
C VAL A 87 -7.22 -3.76 0.35
N ASP A 88 -8.32 -3.55 1.05
CA ASP A 88 -9.02 -2.26 1.05
C ASP A 88 -8.19 -1.13 1.70
N PHE A 89 -7.18 -1.49 2.50
CA PHE A 89 -6.27 -0.56 3.18
C PHE A 89 -4.86 -0.54 2.57
N THR A 90 -4.77 -0.79 1.27
CA THR A 90 -3.50 -0.85 0.52
C THR A 90 -2.66 0.41 0.69
N VAL A 91 -3.28 1.58 0.80
CA VAL A 91 -2.58 2.86 0.99
C VAL A 91 -1.82 2.92 2.32
N GLU A 92 -2.33 2.27 3.37
CA GLU A 92 -1.64 2.18 4.66
C GLU A 92 -0.36 1.33 4.54
N VAL A 93 -0.41 0.26 3.73
CA VAL A 93 0.76 -0.57 3.43
C VAL A 93 1.77 0.21 2.60
N GLU A 94 1.34 0.90 1.54
CA GLU A 94 2.18 1.74 0.68
C GLU A 94 2.90 2.84 1.49
N ARG A 95 2.17 3.53 2.37
CA ARG A 95 2.74 4.55 3.27
C ARG A 95 3.81 3.98 4.20
N SER A 96 3.52 2.83 4.77
CA SER A 96 4.44 2.17 5.69
C SER A 96 5.71 1.72 4.96
N LEU A 97 5.57 1.02 3.83
CA LEU A 97 6.70 0.53 3.05
C LEU A 97 7.62 1.67 2.55
N ARG A 98 7.07 2.85 2.29
CA ARG A 98 7.86 4.03 1.85
C ARG A 98 8.85 4.51 2.91
N VAL A 99 8.59 4.25 4.18
CA VAL A 99 9.39 4.73 5.31
C VAL A 99 10.14 3.62 6.06
N LEU A 100 10.00 2.38 5.60
CA LEU A 100 10.65 1.22 6.20
C LEU A 100 11.99 0.92 5.51
N ASP A 101 12.94 0.42 6.28
CA ASP A 101 14.23 -0.07 5.78
C ASP A 101 14.21 -1.59 5.58
N GLY A 102 13.33 -2.32 6.30
CA GLY A 102 13.18 -3.77 6.16
C GLY A 102 11.81 -4.27 6.60
N VAL A 103 11.46 -5.50 6.23
CA VAL A 103 10.16 -6.11 6.53
C VAL A 103 10.32 -7.53 7.08
N ILE A 104 9.48 -7.89 8.05
CA ILE A 104 9.21 -9.28 8.43
C ILE A 104 7.97 -9.73 7.65
N LEU A 105 8.14 -10.64 6.70
CA LEU A 105 7.04 -11.27 5.98
C LEU A 105 6.58 -12.51 6.76
N VAL A 106 5.41 -12.42 7.39
CA VAL A 106 4.85 -13.51 8.20
C VAL A 106 3.98 -14.42 7.35
N LEU A 107 4.33 -15.69 7.28
CA LEU A 107 3.63 -16.72 6.52
C LEU A 107 3.07 -17.80 7.45
N CYS A 108 1.93 -18.37 7.11
CA CYS A 108 1.37 -19.49 7.85
C CYS A 108 2.04 -20.81 7.41
N SER A 109 2.53 -21.62 8.35
CA SER A 109 3.16 -22.93 8.04
C SER A 109 2.22 -23.94 7.41
N VAL A 110 0.90 -23.76 7.55
CA VAL A 110 -0.14 -24.62 6.98
C VAL A 110 -0.58 -24.11 5.61
N SER A 111 -1.02 -22.84 5.54
CA SER A 111 -1.58 -22.25 4.31
C SER A 111 -0.49 -21.76 3.33
N GLY A 112 0.71 -21.45 3.84
CA GLY A 112 1.82 -21.01 3.00
C GLY A 112 1.66 -19.59 2.44
N VAL A 113 2.07 -19.42 1.19
CA VAL A 113 1.94 -18.16 0.44
C VAL A 113 0.51 -18.06 -0.10
N GLN A 114 -0.22 -17.06 0.39
CA GLN A 114 -1.61 -16.75 0.05
C GLN A 114 -1.70 -15.47 -0.79
N SER A 115 -2.90 -15.15 -1.31
CA SER A 115 -3.13 -14.04 -2.24
C SER A 115 -2.62 -12.68 -1.72
N GLN A 116 -2.91 -12.34 -0.47
CA GLN A 116 -2.43 -11.07 0.11
C GLN A 116 -0.91 -11.05 0.31
N SER A 117 -0.28 -12.21 0.54
CA SER A 117 1.18 -12.30 0.58
C SER A 117 1.80 -11.89 -0.76
N ILE A 118 1.14 -12.25 -1.88
CA ILE A 118 1.58 -11.86 -3.23
C ILE A 118 1.48 -10.35 -3.43
N THR A 119 0.35 -9.75 -3.03
CA THR A 119 0.14 -8.29 -3.14
C THR A 119 1.17 -7.51 -2.31
N VAL A 120 1.37 -7.90 -1.06
CA VAL A 120 2.36 -7.27 -0.18
C VAL A 120 3.79 -7.45 -0.72
N ASP A 121 4.11 -8.61 -1.27
CA ASP A 121 5.40 -8.87 -1.89
C ASP A 121 5.65 -7.97 -3.11
N GLN A 122 4.65 -7.79 -3.97
CA GLN A 122 4.74 -6.85 -5.10
C GLN A 122 4.99 -5.41 -4.64
N GLN A 123 4.34 -5.01 -3.55
CA GLN A 123 4.56 -3.69 -2.95
C GLN A 123 5.96 -3.56 -2.35
N MET A 124 6.45 -4.57 -1.60
CA MET A 124 7.83 -4.59 -1.09
C MET A 124 8.85 -4.49 -2.22
N LYS A 125 8.65 -5.21 -3.33
CA LYS A 125 9.52 -5.14 -4.53
C LYS A 125 9.50 -3.77 -5.18
N ARG A 126 8.34 -3.11 -5.26
CA ARG A 126 8.19 -1.75 -5.81
C ARG A 126 9.02 -0.74 -5.02
N TYR A 127 8.97 -0.80 -3.69
CA TYR A 127 9.75 0.07 -2.81
C TYR A 127 11.17 -0.45 -2.52
N GLN A 128 11.54 -1.58 -3.12
CA GLN A 128 12.85 -2.19 -2.98
C GLN A 128 13.23 -2.48 -1.51
N VAL A 129 12.27 -2.84 -0.67
CA VAL A 129 12.49 -3.11 0.75
C VAL A 129 12.97 -4.55 0.96
N PRO A 130 14.13 -4.77 1.59
CA PRO A 130 14.62 -6.09 1.97
C PRO A 130 13.69 -6.75 2.98
N CYS A 131 13.58 -8.09 2.93
CA CYS A 131 12.75 -8.81 3.88
C CYS A 131 13.40 -10.08 4.44
N ILE A 132 12.96 -10.44 5.63
CA ILE A 132 13.13 -11.78 6.22
C ILE A 132 11.76 -12.45 6.28
N ALA A 133 11.68 -13.74 6.04
CA ALA A 133 10.44 -14.48 6.14
C ALA A 133 10.34 -15.21 7.50
N PHE A 134 9.16 -15.14 8.13
CA PHE A 134 8.87 -15.87 9.35
C PHE A 134 7.70 -16.83 9.13
N VAL A 135 8.00 -18.13 9.09
CA VAL A 135 6.99 -19.19 8.97
C VAL A 135 6.40 -19.47 10.34
N ASN A 136 5.25 -18.89 10.59
CA ASN A 136 4.53 -18.94 11.86
C ASN A 136 3.56 -20.13 11.94
N LYS A 137 3.08 -20.45 13.13
CA LYS A 137 2.11 -21.50 13.42
C LYS A 137 2.62 -22.92 13.17
N CYS A 138 3.92 -23.17 13.45
CA CYS A 138 4.49 -24.50 13.36
C CYS A 138 3.89 -25.51 14.35
N ASP A 139 3.08 -25.02 15.28
CA ASP A 139 2.28 -25.80 16.24
C ASP A 139 0.93 -26.32 15.67
N ARG A 140 0.54 -25.90 14.48
CA ARG A 140 -0.73 -26.30 13.87
C ARG A 140 -0.63 -27.61 13.10
N SER A 141 -1.72 -28.41 13.13
CA SER A 141 -1.80 -29.62 12.32
C SER A 141 -1.69 -29.30 10.82
N GLY A 142 -0.86 -30.05 10.10
CA GLY A 142 -0.51 -29.82 8.70
C GLY A 142 0.62 -28.79 8.49
N ALA A 143 1.32 -28.37 9.54
CA ALA A 143 2.43 -27.45 9.43
C ALA A 143 3.60 -28.04 8.60
N ASN A 144 4.05 -27.29 7.59
CA ASN A 144 5.15 -27.70 6.72
C ASN A 144 6.01 -26.49 6.28
N PRO A 145 6.98 -26.06 7.09
CA PRO A 145 7.83 -24.92 6.76
C PRO A 145 8.64 -25.08 5.48
N ALA A 146 9.08 -26.30 5.16
CA ALA A 146 9.84 -26.57 3.93
C ALA A 146 8.98 -26.30 2.67
N LYS A 147 7.71 -26.72 2.68
CA LYS A 147 6.74 -26.40 1.62
C LYS A 147 6.58 -24.88 1.48
N VAL A 148 6.47 -24.15 2.58
CA VAL A 148 6.31 -22.68 2.54
C VAL A 148 7.56 -22.02 1.97
N SER A 149 8.76 -22.47 2.32
CA SER A 149 10.01 -21.98 1.72
C SER A 149 10.08 -22.28 0.21
N ALA A 150 9.60 -23.42 -0.26
CA ALA A 150 9.47 -23.72 -1.67
C ALA A 150 8.47 -22.76 -2.37
N GLN A 151 7.31 -22.50 -1.75
CA GLN A 151 6.33 -21.54 -2.28
C GLN A 151 6.85 -20.10 -2.37
N LEU A 152 7.73 -19.66 -1.47
CA LEU A 152 8.42 -18.38 -1.58
C LEU A 152 9.22 -18.30 -2.89
N ARG A 153 9.88 -19.39 -3.30
CA ARG A 153 10.59 -19.46 -4.58
C ARG A 153 9.64 -19.51 -5.77
N ASP A 154 8.69 -20.44 -5.74
CA ASP A 154 7.86 -20.77 -6.88
C ASP A 154 6.81 -19.70 -7.18
N LYS A 155 6.17 -19.14 -6.13
CA LYS A 155 5.06 -18.18 -6.28
C LYS A 155 5.53 -16.72 -6.21
N LEU A 156 6.56 -16.41 -5.40
CA LEU A 156 7.03 -15.03 -5.20
C LEU A 156 8.38 -14.76 -5.87
N GLY A 157 9.07 -15.78 -6.38
CA GLY A 157 10.38 -15.61 -7.02
C GLY A 157 11.50 -15.20 -6.05
N HIS A 158 11.35 -15.47 -4.74
CA HIS A 158 12.39 -15.22 -3.76
C HIS A 158 13.45 -16.32 -3.78
N ASN A 159 14.71 -15.97 -3.65
CA ASN A 159 15.77 -16.92 -3.30
C ASN A 159 15.70 -17.19 -1.79
N SER A 160 14.74 -18.05 -1.38
CA SER A 160 14.50 -18.36 0.03
C SER A 160 15.50 -19.39 0.56
N VAL A 161 16.14 -19.06 1.67
CA VAL A 161 17.13 -19.93 2.34
C VAL A 161 16.67 -20.20 3.77
N LEU A 162 16.45 -21.47 4.12
CA LEU A 162 16.11 -21.87 5.49
C LEU A 162 17.32 -21.67 6.41
N MET A 163 17.13 -20.86 7.44
CA MET A 163 18.14 -20.59 8.47
C MET A 163 17.98 -21.53 9.67
N GLN A 164 16.86 -22.23 9.76
CA GLN A 164 16.46 -23.02 10.91
C GLN A 164 15.72 -24.30 10.48
N LEU A 165 15.79 -25.35 11.31
CA LEU A 165 14.93 -26.54 11.21
C LEU A 165 14.05 -26.65 12.46
N PRO A 166 12.79 -27.13 12.34
CA PRO A 166 11.91 -27.31 13.49
C PRO A 166 12.30 -28.57 14.28
N ILE A 167 12.36 -28.47 15.61
CA ILE A 167 12.43 -29.62 16.49
C ILE A 167 10.99 -30.06 16.81
N GLY A 168 10.50 -31.05 16.06
CA GLY A 168 9.11 -31.43 16.04
C GLY A 168 8.23 -30.41 15.32
N LEU A 169 7.05 -30.83 14.91
CA LEU A 169 6.01 -30.01 14.30
C LEU A 169 4.66 -30.34 14.95
N GLU A 170 3.69 -29.49 14.74
CA GLU A 170 2.35 -29.61 15.31
C GLU A 170 2.40 -29.60 16.85
N ASP A 171 1.65 -30.48 17.50
CA ASP A 171 1.63 -30.56 18.98
C ASP A 171 2.99 -30.91 19.59
N ARG A 172 3.91 -31.46 18.79
CA ARG A 172 5.27 -31.83 19.18
C ARG A 172 6.32 -30.78 18.87
N HIS A 173 5.91 -29.57 18.45
CA HIS A 173 6.86 -28.49 18.20
C HIS A 173 7.47 -28.00 19.53
N GLU A 174 8.72 -28.34 19.77
CA GLU A 174 9.44 -28.04 21.04
C GLU A 174 10.42 -26.89 20.91
N GLY A 175 11.07 -26.75 19.75
CA GLY A 175 12.13 -25.77 19.54
C GLY A 175 12.59 -25.73 18.08
N ILE A 176 13.78 -25.20 17.87
CA ILE A 176 14.40 -25.07 16.55
C ILE A 176 15.87 -25.48 16.61
N VAL A 177 16.42 -25.94 15.49
CA VAL A 177 17.86 -26.03 15.25
C VAL A 177 18.28 -24.79 14.45
N ASP A 178 19.21 -24.04 14.96
CA ASP A 178 19.84 -22.92 14.27
C ASP A 178 21.00 -23.46 13.41
N LEU A 179 20.91 -23.22 12.09
CA LEU A 179 21.89 -23.74 11.13
C LEU A 179 23.17 -22.89 11.05
N VAL A 180 23.15 -21.65 11.54
CA VAL A 180 24.34 -20.79 11.59
C VAL A 180 25.26 -21.22 12.74
N THR A 181 24.69 -21.42 13.91
CA THR A 181 25.44 -21.81 15.12
C THR A 181 25.56 -23.33 15.34
N MET A 182 24.76 -24.13 14.64
CA MET A 182 24.61 -25.58 14.82
C MET A 182 24.24 -25.94 16.23
N THR A 183 23.26 -25.26 16.80
CA THR A 183 22.75 -25.51 18.15
C THR A 183 21.22 -25.69 18.12
N ALA A 184 20.70 -26.41 19.12
CA ALA A 184 19.27 -26.55 19.35
C ALA A 184 18.81 -25.51 20.37
N LEU A 185 17.75 -24.75 20.03
CA LEU A 185 17.15 -23.72 20.87
C LEU A 185 15.79 -24.18 21.37
N TYR A 186 15.61 -24.22 22.68
CA TYR A 186 14.37 -24.51 23.37
C TYR A 186 13.88 -23.26 24.13
N PHE A 187 12.60 -23.18 24.37
CA PHE A 187 11.97 -22.00 24.95
C PHE A 187 11.23 -22.36 26.22
N ASP A 188 11.89 -22.17 27.36
CA ASP A 188 11.42 -22.51 28.70
C ASP A 188 10.80 -21.26 29.38
N GLY A 189 10.04 -21.50 30.46
CA GLY A 189 9.30 -20.48 31.18
C GLY A 189 7.81 -20.48 30.82
N GLU A 190 7.01 -19.76 31.58
CA GLU A 190 5.56 -19.69 31.39
C GLU A 190 5.20 -19.08 30.02
N ASN A 191 6.00 -18.10 29.56
CA ASN A 191 5.83 -17.41 28.30
C ASN A 191 7.01 -17.64 27.32
N GLY A 192 7.78 -18.71 27.49
CA GLY A 192 8.93 -19.00 26.62
C GLY A 192 10.06 -17.95 26.69
N GLU A 193 10.15 -17.23 27.80
CA GLU A 193 11.09 -16.11 27.97
C GLU A 193 12.54 -16.55 28.12
N LYS A 194 12.78 -17.80 28.51
CA LYS A 194 14.13 -18.34 28.69
C LYS A 194 14.55 -19.20 27.50
N VAL A 195 15.44 -18.68 26.69
CA VAL A 195 16.06 -19.44 25.60
C VAL A 195 17.12 -20.35 26.18
N VAL A 196 16.99 -21.67 25.98
CA VAL A 196 17.92 -22.69 26.43
C VAL A 196 18.62 -23.30 25.23
N VAL A 197 19.93 -23.13 25.19
CA VAL A 197 20.79 -23.68 24.14
C VAL A 197 21.22 -25.10 24.54
N LYS A 198 21.02 -26.05 23.63
CA LYS A 198 21.43 -27.46 23.81
C LYS A 198 22.11 -27.99 22.54
N ASP A 199 22.73 -29.15 22.66
CA ASP A 199 23.20 -29.88 21.49
C ASP A 199 22.04 -30.35 20.61
N ILE A 200 22.27 -30.43 19.30
CA ILE A 200 21.27 -30.92 18.36
C ILE A 200 20.95 -32.39 18.69
N PRO A 201 19.65 -32.76 18.75
CA PRO A 201 19.26 -34.15 18.95
C PRO A 201 19.95 -35.08 17.94
N ALA A 202 20.50 -36.21 18.42
CA ALA A 202 21.27 -37.16 17.59
C ALA A 202 20.49 -37.61 16.35
N SER A 203 19.14 -37.72 16.46
CA SER A 203 18.25 -38.09 15.36
C SER A 203 18.13 -37.03 14.27
N MET A 204 18.50 -35.77 14.55
CA MET A 204 18.41 -34.63 13.59
C MET A 204 19.80 -34.20 13.10
N MET A 205 20.89 -34.73 13.62
CA MET A 205 22.23 -34.26 13.30
C MET A 205 22.58 -34.36 11.81
N ASP A 206 22.21 -35.45 11.14
CA ASP A 206 22.50 -35.66 9.72
C ASP A 206 21.62 -34.71 8.84
N GLU A 207 20.38 -34.54 9.21
CA GLU A 207 19.49 -33.56 8.56
C GLU A 207 19.98 -32.11 8.72
N ALA A 208 20.43 -31.77 9.94
CA ALA A 208 20.96 -30.46 10.25
C ALA A 208 22.24 -30.16 9.46
N LYS A 209 23.16 -31.13 9.34
CA LYS A 209 24.38 -31.00 8.54
C LYS A 209 24.05 -30.78 7.06
N ALA A 210 23.19 -31.61 6.48
CA ALA A 210 22.79 -31.48 5.10
C ALA A 210 22.05 -30.14 4.81
N ALA A 211 21.24 -29.67 5.76
CA ALA A 211 20.57 -28.38 5.65
C ALA A 211 21.58 -27.22 5.77
N ARG A 212 22.58 -27.31 6.67
CA ARG A 212 23.64 -26.32 6.78
C ARG A 212 24.47 -26.23 5.52
N GLU A 213 24.88 -27.35 4.92
CA GLU A 213 25.61 -27.36 3.65
C GLU A 213 24.84 -26.61 2.57
N LYS A 214 23.56 -26.91 2.39
CA LYS A 214 22.69 -26.18 1.42
C LYS A 214 22.58 -24.68 1.74
N MET A 215 22.49 -24.32 3.00
CA MET A 215 22.48 -22.93 3.44
C MET A 215 23.81 -22.25 3.08
N ILE A 216 24.95 -22.86 3.41
CA ILE A 216 26.30 -22.32 3.12
C ILE A 216 26.49 -22.15 1.62
N ASP A 217 26.15 -23.16 0.81
CA ASP A 217 26.21 -23.06 -0.65
C ASP A 217 25.40 -21.86 -1.20
N ALA A 218 24.20 -21.67 -0.66
CA ALA A 218 23.34 -20.55 -1.08
C ALA A 218 23.89 -19.18 -0.65
N VAL A 219 24.44 -19.05 0.55
CA VAL A 219 24.91 -17.75 1.08
C VAL A 219 26.33 -17.41 0.64
N SER A 220 27.15 -18.40 0.24
CA SER A 220 28.53 -18.17 -0.27
C SER A 220 28.54 -17.28 -1.52
N LEU A 221 27.48 -17.30 -2.30
CA LEU A 221 27.33 -16.46 -3.50
C LEU A 221 27.35 -14.95 -3.20
N PHE A 222 27.18 -14.55 -1.93
CA PHE A 222 27.09 -13.15 -1.51
C PHE A 222 28.31 -12.66 -0.74
N SER A 223 29.36 -13.51 -0.56
CA SER A 223 30.57 -13.16 0.16
C SER A 223 31.78 -13.86 -0.43
N GLU A 224 32.69 -13.07 -1.03
CA GLU A 224 33.98 -13.58 -1.54
C GLU A 224 34.77 -14.21 -0.38
N ALA A 225 34.80 -13.59 0.80
CA ALA A 225 35.52 -14.10 1.95
C ALA A 225 34.99 -15.47 2.43
N LEU A 226 33.67 -15.71 2.36
CA LEU A 226 33.08 -17.00 2.69
C LEU A 226 33.42 -18.04 1.60
N THR A 227 33.38 -17.66 0.34
CA THR A 227 33.74 -18.52 -0.79
C THR A 227 35.20 -18.93 -0.71
N ASP A 228 36.11 -18.00 -0.41
CA ASP A 228 37.54 -18.29 -0.24
C ASP A 228 37.79 -19.23 0.94
N ALA A 229 37.09 -19.00 2.06
CA ALA A 229 37.20 -19.88 3.22
C ALA A 229 36.74 -21.33 2.92
N ILE A 230 35.69 -21.49 2.11
CA ILE A 230 35.20 -22.80 1.66
C ILE A 230 36.24 -23.46 0.74
N LEU A 231 36.78 -22.73 -0.25
CA LEU A 231 37.76 -23.25 -1.19
C LEU A 231 39.10 -23.63 -0.53
N GLU A 232 39.47 -22.91 0.51
CA GLU A 232 40.67 -23.16 1.29
C GLU A 232 40.47 -24.16 2.44
N GLU A 233 39.27 -24.74 2.56
CA GLU A 233 38.89 -25.69 3.63
C GLU A 233 39.12 -25.12 5.06
N LYS A 234 38.98 -23.80 5.21
CA LYS A 234 39.07 -23.12 6.52
C LYS A 234 37.82 -23.32 7.36
N GLU A 235 37.97 -23.12 8.65
CA GLU A 235 36.82 -23.11 9.56
C GLU A 235 35.89 -21.93 9.24
N LEU A 236 34.61 -22.24 9.03
CA LEU A 236 33.59 -21.25 8.73
C LEU A 236 33.06 -20.67 10.06
N THR A 237 33.49 -19.45 10.39
CA THR A 237 33.05 -18.77 11.60
C THR A 237 31.60 -18.28 11.46
N THR A 238 30.89 -18.19 12.58
CA THR A 238 29.52 -17.68 12.64
C THR A 238 29.43 -16.28 12.05
N ASP A 239 30.37 -15.38 12.36
CA ASP A 239 30.39 -14.00 11.88
C ASP A 239 30.49 -13.92 10.35
N LEU A 240 31.35 -14.77 9.76
CA LEU A 240 31.52 -14.80 8.31
C LEU A 240 30.22 -15.24 7.58
N ILE A 241 29.52 -16.22 8.15
CA ILE A 241 28.23 -16.68 7.62
C ILE A 241 27.16 -15.57 7.80
N MET A 242 27.12 -14.93 8.97
CA MET A 242 26.16 -13.87 9.26
C MET A 242 26.35 -12.66 8.33
N ASP A 243 27.59 -12.27 8.05
CA ASP A 243 27.89 -11.18 7.10
C ASP A 243 27.45 -11.51 5.69
N ALA A 244 27.64 -12.76 5.23
CA ALA A 244 27.15 -13.22 3.93
C ALA A 244 25.62 -13.19 3.84
N VAL A 245 24.92 -13.70 4.87
CA VAL A 245 23.45 -13.65 4.97
C VAL A 245 22.95 -12.19 4.95
N ARG A 246 23.59 -11.30 5.72
CA ARG A 246 23.25 -9.88 5.74
C ARG A 246 23.41 -9.24 4.37
N THR A 247 24.55 -9.47 3.70
CA THR A 247 24.82 -8.93 2.35
C THR A 247 23.78 -9.39 1.34
N GLY A 248 23.47 -10.70 1.31
CA GLY A 248 22.45 -11.27 0.45
C GLY A 248 21.04 -10.73 0.73
N THR A 249 20.73 -10.46 2.00
CA THR A 249 19.43 -9.91 2.42
C THR A 249 19.30 -8.44 2.02
N ILE A 250 20.28 -7.60 2.33
CA ILE A 250 20.26 -6.16 2.03
C ILE A 250 20.24 -5.92 0.51
N SER A 251 21.00 -6.71 -0.25
CA SER A 251 20.98 -6.66 -1.73
C SER A 251 19.70 -7.23 -2.36
N ARG A 252 18.80 -7.79 -1.55
CA ARG A 252 17.51 -8.41 -1.98
C ARG A 252 17.70 -9.61 -2.92
N GLN A 253 18.87 -10.19 -2.94
CA GLN A 253 19.17 -11.38 -3.75
C GLN A 253 18.86 -12.67 -3.01
N MET A 254 18.61 -12.57 -1.70
CA MET A 254 18.26 -13.69 -0.83
C MET A 254 17.22 -13.27 0.21
N THR A 255 16.37 -14.22 0.61
CA THR A 255 15.42 -14.06 1.71
C THR A 255 15.66 -15.15 2.75
N PRO A 256 16.23 -14.82 3.90
CA PRO A 256 16.42 -15.79 4.99
C PRO A 256 15.06 -16.14 5.61
N VAL A 257 14.84 -17.44 5.84
CA VAL A 257 13.58 -17.98 6.35
C VAL A 257 13.77 -18.51 7.76
N PHE A 258 13.03 -17.93 8.69
CA PHE A 258 12.92 -18.34 10.09
C PHE A 258 11.59 -19.01 10.33
N LEU A 259 11.48 -19.77 11.41
CA LEU A 259 10.27 -20.52 11.72
C LEU A 259 9.98 -20.55 13.22
N GLY A 260 8.70 -20.73 13.58
CA GLY A 260 8.30 -20.78 14.97
C GLY A 260 6.78 -20.77 15.17
N SER A 261 6.38 -20.52 16.40
CA SER A 261 5.00 -20.33 16.80
C SER A 261 4.86 -19.16 17.77
N ALA A 262 4.40 -18.02 17.25
CA ALA A 262 4.12 -16.85 18.08
C ALA A 262 3.08 -17.17 19.17
N TYR A 263 2.05 -17.97 18.85
CA TYR A 263 1.01 -18.35 19.82
C TYR A 263 1.55 -19.21 20.96
N LYS A 264 2.46 -20.13 20.66
CA LYS A 264 3.12 -21.01 21.66
C LYS A 264 4.39 -20.39 22.25
N ASN A 265 4.67 -19.11 21.96
CA ASN A 265 5.83 -18.38 22.47
C ASN A 265 7.18 -19.03 22.10
N LYS A 266 7.32 -19.52 20.87
CA LYS A 266 8.51 -20.23 20.42
C LYS A 266 9.16 -19.54 19.22
N ALA A 267 10.47 -19.37 19.30
CA ALA A 267 11.37 -18.84 18.28
C ALA A 267 11.13 -17.36 17.88
N VAL A 268 10.53 -16.55 18.75
CA VAL A 268 10.38 -15.11 18.51
C VAL A 268 11.67 -14.34 18.85
N GLN A 269 12.40 -14.76 19.89
CA GLN A 269 13.69 -14.15 20.23
C GLN A 269 14.75 -14.35 19.13
N PRO A 270 14.95 -15.54 18.55
CA PRO A 270 15.83 -15.71 17.39
C PRO A 270 15.40 -14.89 16.16
N LEU A 271 14.10 -14.61 15.99
CA LEU A 271 13.64 -13.70 14.95
C LEU A 271 14.07 -12.25 15.24
N LEU A 272 14.03 -11.81 16.50
CA LEU A 272 14.55 -10.50 16.90
C LEU A 272 16.06 -10.39 16.67
N ASP A 273 16.81 -11.44 16.96
CA ASP A 273 18.23 -11.52 16.63
C ASP A 273 18.46 -11.41 15.11
N ALA A 274 17.61 -12.06 14.30
CA ALA A 274 17.66 -11.97 12.85
C ALA A 274 17.35 -10.55 12.33
N VAL A 275 16.41 -9.84 12.93
CA VAL A 275 16.11 -8.42 12.60
C VAL A 275 17.35 -7.55 12.80
N VAL A 276 18.03 -7.71 13.93
CA VAL A 276 19.23 -6.96 14.27
C VAL A 276 20.39 -7.30 13.34
N ASN A 277 20.60 -8.59 13.06
CA ASN A 277 21.77 -9.07 12.33
C ASN A 277 21.62 -8.92 10.81
N TYR A 278 20.43 -9.12 10.23
CA TYR A 278 20.26 -9.27 8.78
C TYR A 278 19.51 -8.13 8.11
N LEU A 279 18.59 -7.43 8.80
CA LEU A 279 17.90 -6.29 8.21
C LEU A 279 18.78 -5.03 8.22
N PRO A 280 18.60 -4.14 7.23
CA PRO A 280 19.44 -2.96 7.09
C PRO A 280 19.21 -1.93 8.21
N SER A 281 20.25 -1.15 8.45
CA SER A 281 20.17 0.13 9.15
C SER A 281 19.87 1.26 8.17
N PRO A 282 19.51 2.47 8.61
CA PRO A 282 19.35 3.64 7.74
C PRO A 282 20.58 4.01 6.91
N LEU A 283 21.76 3.52 7.29
CA LEU A 283 23.02 3.75 6.57
C LEU A 283 23.22 2.80 5.38
N ASP A 284 22.52 1.67 5.39
CA ASP A 284 22.64 0.64 4.35
C ASP A 284 21.70 0.89 3.16
N ILE A 285 20.79 1.87 3.28
CA ILE A 285 19.76 2.18 2.28
C ILE A 285 20.03 3.54 1.65
N GLU A 286 20.15 3.58 0.33
CA GLU A 286 20.23 4.82 -0.42
C GLU A 286 18.84 5.44 -0.57
N ASN A 287 18.67 6.67 -0.10
CA ASN A 287 17.46 7.44 -0.24
C ASN A 287 17.70 8.63 -1.18
N GLN A 288 16.71 8.93 -2.01
CA GLN A 288 16.79 10.01 -3.00
C GLN A 288 15.65 11.00 -2.84
N ALA A 289 15.96 12.28 -3.14
CA ALA A 289 15.00 13.36 -3.29
C ALA A 289 15.20 14.03 -4.64
N ILE A 290 14.26 14.86 -5.04
CA ILE A 290 14.33 15.70 -6.24
C ILE A 290 14.64 17.13 -5.80
N ASP A 291 15.65 17.74 -6.40
CA ASP A 291 15.99 19.14 -6.20
C ASP A 291 15.17 20.02 -7.15
N MET A 292 14.18 20.73 -6.59
CA MET A 292 13.26 21.57 -7.36
C MET A 292 13.90 22.86 -7.87
N ASP A 293 15.04 23.26 -7.31
CA ASP A 293 15.78 24.46 -7.74
C ASP A 293 16.80 24.15 -8.85
N ASN A 294 17.09 22.85 -9.08
CA ASN A 294 18.10 22.39 -10.04
C ASN A 294 17.49 21.44 -11.10
N ASN A 295 16.52 21.94 -11.87
CA ASN A 295 15.86 21.21 -12.97
C ASN A 295 15.31 19.82 -12.60
N GLU A 296 14.84 19.63 -11.38
CA GLU A 296 14.31 18.37 -10.88
C GLU A 296 15.33 17.21 -10.90
N GLU A 297 16.61 17.51 -10.71
CA GLU A 297 17.64 16.47 -10.61
C GLU A 297 17.50 15.64 -9.33
N ALA A 298 17.82 14.36 -9.43
CA ALA A 298 17.82 13.45 -8.29
C ALA A 298 19.05 13.72 -7.40
N VAL A 299 18.83 13.87 -6.10
CA VAL A 299 19.86 14.08 -5.08
C VAL A 299 19.84 12.94 -4.08
N ILE A 300 21.01 12.35 -3.80
CA ILE A 300 21.17 11.32 -2.78
C ILE A 300 21.14 12.00 -1.40
N LEU A 301 20.27 11.50 -0.53
CA LEU A 301 20.17 11.94 0.86
C LEU A 301 21.12 11.14 1.73
N GLU A 302 21.99 11.87 2.44
CA GLU A 302 22.88 11.24 3.41
C GLU A 302 22.21 11.18 4.79
N SER A 303 22.15 10.01 5.39
CA SER A 303 21.67 9.81 6.77
C SER A 303 22.65 10.43 7.78
N SER A 304 22.82 11.74 7.73
CA SER A 304 23.75 12.56 8.57
C SER A 304 22.96 13.59 9.36
N PHE A 305 23.38 13.87 10.58
CA PHE A 305 22.72 14.84 11.49
C PHE A 305 23.08 16.30 11.16
N ASP A 306 24.21 16.54 10.51
CA ASP A 306 24.75 17.88 10.27
C ASP A 306 24.30 18.50 8.95
N LYS A 307 23.62 17.73 8.12
CA LYS A 307 23.07 18.19 6.84
C LYS A 307 21.72 18.93 7.03
N PRO A 308 21.28 19.74 6.06
CA PRO A 308 19.94 20.31 6.05
C PRO A 308 18.86 19.24 6.17
N THR A 309 17.83 19.50 6.95
CA THR A 309 16.78 18.52 7.22
C THR A 309 15.94 18.20 6.00
N VAL A 310 15.69 16.92 5.78
CA VAL A 310 14.70 16.38 4.83
C VAL A 310 13.89 15.28 5.55
N ALA A 311 12.58 15.48 5.64
CA ALA A 311 11.69 14.54 6.32
C ALA A 311 10.38 14.35 5.52
N LEU A 312 9.79 13.17 5.64
CA LEU A 312 8.50 12.82 5.03
C LEU A 312 7.41 12.72 6.09
N ALA A 313 6.32 13.45 5.90
CA ALA A 313 5.07 13.25 6.63
C ALA A 313 4.32 12.07 6.00
N PHE A 314 4.36 10.89 6.61
CA PHE A 314 3.79 9.69 5.99
C PHE A 314 2.43 9.29 6.53
N LYS A 315 2.06 9.70 7.76
CA LYS A 315 0.78 9.40 8.37
C LYS A 315 0.26 10.57 9.19
N LEU A 316 -1.04 10.78 9.16
CA LEU A 316 -1.74 11.79 9.96
C LEU A 316 -2.77 11.09 10.85
N GLU A 317 -2.88 11.55 12.09
CA GLU A 317 -3.94 11.18 13.02
C GLU A 317 -4.55 12.42 13.65
N ASP A 318 -5.84 12.42 13.86
CA ASP A 318 -6.51 13.48 14.60
C ASP A 318 -6.80 13.03 16.04
N GLY A 319 -6.25 13.75 16.98
CA GLY A 319 -6.40 13.44 18.40
C GLY A 319 -7.03 14.58 19.18
N GLN A 320 -7.29 14.35 20.44
CA GLN A 320 -7.86 15.35 21.37
C GLN A 320 -7.00 16.63 21.44
N TYR A 321 -5.71 16.53 21.09
CA TYR A 321 -4.73 17.64 21.13
C TYR A 321 -4.43 18.24 19.75
N GLY A 322 -5.26 17.95 18.75
CA GLY A 322 -5.09 18.38 17.36
C GLY A 322 -4.38 17.35 16.48
N GLN A 323 -3.97 17.80 15.28
CA GLN A 323 -3.33 16.94 14.28
C GLN A 323 -1.98 16.43 14.76
N LEU A 324 -1.81 15.12 14.79
CA LEU A 324 -0.55 14.41 14.96
C LEU A 324 -0.04 13.99 13.59
N THR A 325 1.16 14.43 13.24
CA THR A 325 1.83 14.11 11.98
C THR A 325 3.02 13.21 12.23
N TYR A 326 2.98 11.99 11.75
CA TYR A 326 4.11 11.05 11.80
C TYR A 326 5.11 11.38 10.71
N ILE A 327 6.37 11.41 11.09
CA ILE A 327 7.47 11.80 10.22
C ILE A 327 8.59 10.76 10.22
N ARG A 328 9.18 10.55 9.06
CA ARG A 328 10.48 9.88 8.90
C ARG A 328 11.51 10.94 8.50
N VAL A 329 12.56 11.09 9.29
CA VAL A 329 13.69 11.98 8.96
C VAL A 329 14.73 11.18 8.18
N TYR A 330 15.04 11.60 6.96
CA TYR A 330 16.02 10.96 6.09
C TYR A 330 17.40 11.61 6.21
N GLN A 331 17.44 12.92 6.38
CA GLN A 331 18.65 13.70 6.49
C GLN A 331 18.47 14.82 7.52
N GLY A 332 19.52 15.21 8.21
CA GLY A 332 19.50 16.27 9.20
C GLY A 332 18.92 15.85 10.54
N CYS A 333 18.42 16.82 11.27
CA CYS A 333 17.78 16.63 12.58
C CYS A 333 16.70 17.69 12.76
N ILE A 334 15.52 17.29 13.20
CA ILE A 334 14.45 18.20 13.59
C ILE A 334 14.52 18.40 15.09
N ASN A 335 14.88 19.61 15.54
CA ASN A 335 14.84 20.01 16.94
C ASN A 335 13.57 20.79 17.24
N LYS A 336 13.14 20.74 18.47
CA LYS A 336 12.01 21.55 18.95
C LYS A 336 12.29 23.04 18.73
N GLY A 337 11.39 23.74 18.03
CA GLY A 337 11.52 25.14 17.69
C GLY A 337 12.14 25.42 16.32
N ASP A 338 12.70 24.44 15.63
CA ASP A 338 13.24 24.60 14.28
C ASP A 338 12.17 25.11 13.30
N THR A 339 12.59 25.94 12.35
CA THR A 339 11.73 26.38 11.27
C THR A 339 11.90 25.44 10.08
N LEU A 340 10.82 24.84 9.63
CA LEU A 340 10.75 23.96 8.46
C LEU A 340 9.84 24.57 7.40
N VAL A 341 10.01 24.09 6.17
CA VAL A 341 9.20 24.47 5.00
C VAL A 341 8.49 23.19 4.49
N ASN A 342 7.20 23.28 4.21
CA ASN A 342 6.51 22.26 3.44
C ASN A 342 6.84 22.48 1.96
N ALA A 343 7.53 21.53 1.34
CA ALA A 343 7.99 21.65 -0.05
C ALA A 343 6.84 21.76 -1.06
N ARG A 344 5.65 21.21 -0.76
CA ARG A 344 4.50 21.26 -1.65
C ARG A 344 3.90 22.66 -1.83
N ASP A 345 3.79 23.43 -0.75
CA ASP A 345 3.07 24.72 -0.78
C ASP A 345 3.94 25.91 -0.30
N GLY A 346 5.19 25.66 0.07
CA GLY A 346 6.14 26.69 0.52
C GLY A 346 5.86 27.27 1.90
N ARG A 347 4.88 26.76 2.64
CA ARG A 347 4.53 27.27 3.97
C ARG A 347 5.60 26.96 4.99
N LYS A 348 5.99 27.98 5.73
CA LYS A 348 6.94 27.87 6.86
C LYS A 348 6.17 27.61 8.15
N PHE A 349 6.67 26.68 8.93
CA PHE A 349 6.13 26.37 10.25
C PHE A 349 7.25 26.09 11.26
N LYS A 350 6.94 26.17 12.54
CA LYS A 350 7.87 25.79 13.60
C LYS A 350 7.58 24.38 14.08
N ALA A 351 8.62 23.57 14.21
CA ALA A 351 8.53 22.27 14.85
C ALA A 351 8.18 22.48 16.33
N GLY A 352 6.93 22.17 16.67
CA GLY A 352 6.40 22.37 18.03
C GLY A 352 6.79 21.24 18.96
N ARG A 353 5.78 20.55 19.51
CA ARG A 353 5.97 19.39 20.37
C ARG A 353 6.37 18.19 19.50
N LEU A 354 7.55 17.64 19.76
CA LEU A 354 8.06 16.43 19.13
C LEU A 354 7.82 15.25 20.08
N ILE A 355 7.36 14.15 19.53
CA ILE A 355 7.07 12.94 20.30
C ILE A 355 7.58 11.68 19.60
N ARG A 356 7.74 10.64 20.39
CA ARG A 356 7.91 9.27 19.96
C ARG A 356 6.71 8.46 20.40
N MET A 357 6.15 7.67 19.49
CA MET A 357 4.94 6.91 19.76
C MET A 357 5.26 5.49 20.25
N HIS A 358 4.48 5.05 21.21
CA HIS A 358 4.38 3.65 21.60
C HIS A 358 2.90 3.28 21.65
N SER A 359 2.37 2.76 20.54
CA SER A 359 0.92 2.61 20.36
C SER A 359 0.20 3.93 20.68
N ASN A 360 -0.63 3.98 21.73
CA ASN A 360 -1.34 5.17 22.14
C ASN A 360 -0.60 6.04 23.17
N GLN A 361 0.58 5.64 23.60
CA GLN A 361 1.39 6.39 24.54
C GLN A 361 2.36 7.33 23.82
N MET A 362 2.49 8.54 24.33
CA MET A 362 3.31 9.60 23.75
C MET A 362 4.48 9.91 24.69
N GLU A 363 5.69 9.82 24.16
CA GLU A 363 6.91 10.20 24.86
C GLU A 363 7.48 11.48 24.24
N ASP A 364 7.60 12.55 25.01
CA ASP A 364 8.20 13.80 24.53
C ASP A 364 9.69 13.64 24.25
N VAL A 365 10.13 14.16 23.10
CA VAL A 365 11.54 14.18 22.70
C VAL A 365 11.96 15.58 22.28
N GLU A 366 13.22 15.95 22.54
CA GLU A 366 13.73 17.25 22.15
C GLU A 366 14.15 17.33 20.67
N ALA A 367 14.43 16.17 20.06
CA ALA A 367 14.87 16.09 18.67
C ALA A 367 14.52 14.76 18.03
N VAL A 368 14.28 14.78 16.71
CA VAL A 368 14.15 13.58 15.84
C VAL A 368 15.27 13.64 14.80
N PRO A 369 16.35 12.85 14.97
CA PRO A 369 17.46 12.83 14.05
C PRO A 369 17.21 11.98 12.81
N ALA A 370 18.06 12.15 11.79
CA ALA A 370 18.07 11.31 10.59
C ALA A 370 18.01 9.82 10.94
N GLY A 371 17.37 9.02 10.10
CA GLY A 371 17.21 7.60 10.30
C GLY A 371 16.08 7.21 11.28
N HIS A 372 15.45 8.16 11.97
CA HIS A 372 14.41 7.87 12.95
C HIS A 372 13.00 8.24 12.50
N ILE A 373 12.03 7.59 13.15
CA ILE A 373 10.60 7.88 13.04
C ILE A 373 10.18 8.61 14.31
N GLY A 374 9.44 9.69 14.14
CA GLY A 374 8.85 10.46 15.24
C GLY A 374 7.50 11.04 14.81
N ALA A 375 6.93 11.91 15.65
CA ALA A 375 5.73 12.62 15.28
C ALA A 375 5.74 14.06 15.84
N MET A 376 4.95 14.93 15.21
CA MET A 376 4.82 16.34 15.58
C MET A 376 3.35 16.74 15.71
N PHE A 377 3.06 17.65 16.62
CA PHE A 377 1.72 18.21 16.77
C PHE A 377 1.55 19.55 16.04
N GLY A 378 0.31 19.82 15.63
CA GLY A 378 -0.14 21.15 15.24
C GLY A 378 0.34 21.63 13.88
N ILE A 379 0.74 20.73 12.99
CA ILE A 379 1.15 21.06 11.63
C ILE A 379 0.03 20.76 10.66
N GLU A 380 -0.37 21.74 9.87
CA GLU A 380 -1.36 21.55 8.83
C GLU A 380 -0.67 21.08 7.55
N CYS A 381 -0.79 19.79 7.25
CA CYS A 381 -0.18 19.13 6.09
C CYS A 381 -1.07 18.00 5.57
N ALA A 382 -0.66 17.39 4.46
CA ALA A 382 -1.24 16.16 3.93
C ALA A 382 -0.24 15.00 4.07
N SER A 383 -0.76 13.77 4.01
CA SER A 383 0.09 12.57 3.94
C SER A 383 0.88 12.59 2.63
N GLY A 384 2.19 12.37 2.71
CA GLY A 384 3.12 12.46 1.58
C GLY A 384 3.85 13.80 1.45
N ASP A 385 3.54 14.81 2.27
CA ASP A 385 4.25 16.09 2.25
C ASP A 385 5.71 15.94 2.70
N THR A 386 6.61 16.63 2.01
CA THR A 386 8.03 16.71 2.36
C THR A 386 8.31 17.97 3.18
N PHE A 387 9.00 17.82 4.31
CA PHE A 387 9.45 18.92 5.14
C PHE A 387 10.95 19.10 5.00
N VAL A 388 11.38 20.34 4.71
CA VAL A 388 12.78 20.66 4.47
C VAL A 388 13.23 21.87 5.31
N SER A 389 14.54 21.95 5.53
CA SER A 389 15.16 23.17 6.04
C SER A 389 15.02 24.32 5.03
N PRO A 390 14.89 25.58 5.46
CA PRO A 390 14.67 26.71 4.56
C PRO A 390 15.76 26.99 3.51
N GLN A 391 16.91 26.32 3.62
CA GLN A 391 18.05 26.49 2.71
C GLN A 391 18.01 25.63 1.47
N ILE A 392 17.11 24.65 1.43
CA ILE A 392 16.98 23.67 0.33
C ILE A 392 15.53 23.55 -0.11
N ASN A 393 15.32 23.15 -1.36
CA ASN A 393 14.00 22.94 -1.94
C ASN A 393 13.90 21.52 -2.53
N TYR A 394 13.99 20.53 -1.64
CA TYR A 394 13.93 19.12 -2.01
C TYR A 394 12.53 18.57 -1.80
N THR A 395 12.09 17.71 -2.72
CA THR A 395 10.87 16.94 -2.57
C THR A 395 11.18 15.45 -2.65
N LEU A 396 10.55 14.66 -1.78
CA LEU A 396 10.65 13.21 -1.83
C LEU A 396 9.67 12.68 -2.89
N LEU A 397 10.04 11.61 -3.58
CA LEU A 397 9.17 10.96 -4.55
C LEU A 397 7.82 10.60 -3.92
N SER A 398 6.74 10.92 -4.62
CA SER A 398 5.39 10.65 -4.17
C SER A 398 5.14 9.13 -4.04
N MET A 399 4.25 8.77 -3.12
CA MET A 399 3.77 7.40 -3.00
C MET A 399 2.91 7.04 -4.22
N HIS A 400 2.89 5.75 -4.57
CA HIS A 400 1.94 5.25 -5.55
C HIS A 400 0.52 5.25 -4.95
N ILE A 401 -0.34 6.15 -5.41
CA ILE A 401 -1.72 6.28 -4.94
C ILE A 401 -2.63 5.68 -5.99
N MET A 402 -3.37 4.65 -5.61
CA MET A 402 -4.37 4.04 -6.49
C MET A 402 -5.64 4.91 -6.55
N GLU A 403 -6.26 4.97 -7.72
CA GLU A 403 -7.54 5.64 -7.87
C GLU A 403 -8.67 4.84 -7.22
N PRO A 404 -9.60 5.51 -6.51
CA PRO A 404 -10.74 4.84 -5.90
C PRO A 404 -11.66 4.21 -6.95
N VAL A 405 -12.20 3.05 -6.64
CA VAL A 405 -13.01 2.25 -7.59
C VAL A 405 -14.49 2.16 -7.21
N ILE A 406 -14.83 2.45 -5.97
CA ILE A 406 -16.22 2.45 -5.47
C ILE A 406 -16.61 3.82 -4.94
N SER A 407 -17.88 4.20 -5.10
CA SER A 407 -18.44 5.42 -4.54
C SER A 407 -19.76 5.16 -3.83
N LEU A 408 -20.04 5.98 -2.81
CA LEU A 408 -21.22 5.88 -1.98
C LEU A 408 -21.77 7.30 -1.75
N SER A 409 -23.09 7.50 -1.90
CA SER A 409 -23.70 8.75 -1.49
C SER A 409 -23.94 8.74 0.03
N ILE A 410 -23.69 9.88 0.65
CA ILE A 410 -23.95 10.08 2.08
C ILE A 410 -24.81 11.33 2.28
N VAL A 411 -25.84 11.20 3.11
CA VAL A 411 -26.75 12.28 3.44
C VAL A 411 -26.77 12.45 4.96
N PRO A 412 -26.44 13.63 5.50
CA PRO A 412 -26.48 13.85 6.94
C PRO A 412 -27.93 13.84 7.46
N LYS A 413 -28.16 13.27 8.65
CA LYS A 413 -29.48 13.16 9.25
C LYS A 413 -30.08 14.52 9.67
N ASP A 414 -29.20 15.45 10.06
CA ASP A 414 -29.60 16.79 10.53
C ASP A 414 -28.49 17.83 10.25
N ASN A 415 -28.79 19.10 10.52
CA ASN A 415 -27.83 20.21 10.32
C ASN A 415 -26.56 20.09 11.17
N LYS A 416 -26.63 19.51 12.37
CA LYS A 416 -25.46 19.27 13.24
C LYS A 416 -24.56 18.19 12.63
N ALA A 417 -25.18 17.11 12.15
CA ALA A 417 -24.49 16.04 11.44
C ALA A 417 -23.83 16.57 10.16
N GLN A 418 -24.44 17.52 9.45
CA GLN A 418 -23.85 18.14 8.24
C GLN A 418 -22.55 18.90 8.55
N ILE A 419 -22.53 19.72 9.59
CA ILE A 419 -21.34 20.46 10.02
C ILE A 419 -20.23 19.49 10.41
N ASN A 420 -20.57 18.48 11.20
CA ASN A 420 -19.62 17.49 11.66
C ASN A 420 -19.10 16.60 10.51
N MET A 421 -19.97 16.20 9.58
CA MET A 421 -19.61 15.49 8.35
C MET A 421 -18.60 16.29 7.52
N SER A 422 -18.83 17.58 7.31
CA SER A 422 -17.89 18.42 6.55
C SER A 422 -16.52 18.49 7.21
N LYS A 423 -16.45 18.55 8.55
CA LYS A 423 -15.18 18.50 9.29
C LYS A 423 -14.49 17.15 9.11
N ALA A 424 -15.23 16.06 9.25
CA ALA A 424 -14.73 14.70 9.10
C ALA A 424 -14.17 14.47 7.68
N LEU A 425 -14.93 14.84 6.65
CA LEU A 425 -14.52 14.68 5.25
C LEU A 425 -13.26 15.47 4.92
N ASN A 426 -13.17 16.73 5.32
CA ASN A 426 -11.95 17.54 5.15
C ASN A 426 -10.73 16.93 5.82
N ARG A 427 -10.93 16.18 6.89
CA ARG A 427 -9.88 15.51 7.60
C ARG A 427 -9.47 14.22 6.91
N PHE A 428 -10.44 13.37 6.61
CA PHE A 428 -10.19 12.08 5.99
C PHE A 428 -9.50 12.20 4.62
N THR A 429 -9.85 13.20 3.81
CA THR A 429 -9.17 13.46 2.53
C THR A 429 -7.71 13.90 2.68
N LYS A 430 -7.31 14.47 3.83
CA LYS A 430 -5.91 14.76 4.15
C LYS A 430 -5.18 13.54 4.71
N GLU A 431 -5.90 12.72 5.50
CA GLU A 431 -5.35 11.48 6.06
C GLU A 431 -5.13 10.43 4.98
N ASP A 432 -6.09 10.24 4.09
CA ASP A 432 -6.10 9.16 3.10
C ASP A 432 -6.28 9.71 1.68
N PRO A 433 -5.23 9.72 0.86
CA PRO A 433 -5.30 10.20 -0.51
C PRO A 433 -6.15 9.31 -1.44
N THR A 434 -6.49 8.07 -1.05
CA THR A 434 -7.42 7.21 -1.78
C THR A 434 -8.88 7.45 -1.41
N PHE A 435 -9.13 8.19 -0.31
CA PHE A 435 -10.45 8.62 0.08
C PHE A 435 -10.74 9.97 -0.56
N LYS A 436 -11.64 10.00 -1.55
CA LYS A 436 -12.05 11.24 -2.25
C LYS A 436 -13.48 11.59 -1.93
N THR A 437 -13.80 12.87 -1.97
CA THR A 437 -15.16 13.37 -1.77
C THR A 437 -15.47 14.50 -2.73
N TYR A 438 -16.71 14.54 -3.21
CA TYR A 438 -17.25 15.64 -4.01
C TYR A 438 -18.76 15.74 -3.79
N VAL A 439 -19.33 16.89 -4.15
CA VAL A 439 -20.77 17.09 -4.14
C VAL A 439 -21.29 16.84 -5.55
N ASP A 440 -22.26 15.95 -5.69
CA ASP A 440 -22.96 15.74 -6.95
C ASP A 440 -23.83 16.99 -7.22
N HIS A 441 -23.46 17.76 -8.23
CA HIS A 441 -24.16 19.01 -8.59
C HIS A 441 -25.59 18.80 -9.05
N GLU A 442 -25.97 17.58 -9.44
CA GLU A 442 -27.31 17.26 -9.88
C GLU A 442 -28.23 16.86 -8.72
N THR A 443 -27.71 16.08 -7.75
CA THR A 443 -28.51 15.62 -6.59
C THR A 443 -28.33 16.48 -5.35
N GLY A 444 -27.22 17.21 -5.26
CA GLY A 444 -26.81 17.88 -4.04
C GLY A 444 -26.22 16.94 -2.98
N ASP A 445 -26.18 15.62 -3.26
CA ASP A 445 -25.63 14.64 -2.33
C ASP A 445 -24.10 14.72 -2.25
N THR A 446 -23.57 14.48 -1.07
CA THR A 446 -22.13 14.28 -0.92
C THR A 446 -21.79 12.84 -1.29
N ILE A 447 -20.85 12.69 -2.23
CA ILE A 447 -20.34 11.38 -2.66
C ILE A 447 -18.96 11.17 -2.04
N ILE A 448 -18.77 10.01 -1.42
CA ILE A 448 -17.47 9.52 -0.96
C ILE A 448 -17.00 8.38 -1.86
N GLN A 449 -15.70 8.34 -2.12
CA GLN A 449 -15.06 7.32 -2.96
C GLN A 449 -13.93 6.64 -2.20
N GLY A 450 -13.71 5.35 -2.46
CA GLY A 450 -12.68 4.55 -1.80
C GLY A 450 -12.32 3.29 -2.57
N MET A 451 -11.45 2.47 -1.97
CA MET A 451 -10.88 1.27 -2.58
C MET A 451 -11.80 0.05 -2.50
N GLY A 452 -12.74 0.01 -1.54
CA GLY A 452 -13.66 -1.11 -1.36
C GLY A 452 -14.81 -0.79 -0.41
N GLU A 453 -15.76 -1.72 -0.28
CA GLU A 453 -16.92 -1.55 0.62
C GLU A 453 -16.48 -1.37 2.07
N LEU A 454 -15.57 -2.22 2.54
CA LEU A 454 -15.06 -2.15 3.92
C LEU A 454 -14.36 -0.82 4.19
N HIS A 455 -13.61 -0.30 3.22
CA HIS A 455 -12.96 0.99 3.32
C HIS A 455 -13.97 2.11 3.59
N LEU A 456 -15.04 2.21 2.79
CA LEU A 456 -16.07 3.23 2.96
C LEU A 456 -16.91 3.03 4.24
N GLU A 457 -17.22 1.79 4.61
CA GLU A 457 -17.91 1.47 5.87
C GLU A 457 -17.12 1.95 7.09
N VAL A 458 -15.80 1.74 7.09
CA VAL A 458 -14.92 2.20 8.18
C VAL A 458 -14.98 3.71 8.31
N TYR A 459 -14.89 4.46 7.20
CA TYR A 459 -14.95 5.92 7.26
C TYR A 459 -16.34 6.45 7.68
N VAL A 460 -17.42 5.80 7.27
CA VAL A 460 -18.78 6.13 7.73
C VAL A 460 -18.90 5.89 9.24
N GLU A 461 -18.38 4.79 9.75
CA GLU A 461 -18.41 4.50 11.17
C GLU A 461 -17.51 5.44 11.98
N ARG A 462 -16.33 5.80 11.45
CA ARG A 462 -15.44 6.82 12.03
C ARG A 462 -16.12 8.19 12.10
N MET A 463 -16.84 8.62 11.04
CA MET A 463 -17.62 9.87 11.07
C MET A 463 -18.60 9.89 12.25
N LYS A 464 -19.28 8.76 12.48
CA LYS A 464 -20.23 8.63 13.57
C LYS A 464 -19.57 8.65 14.95
N ARG A 465 -18.50 7.84 15.15
CA ARG A 465 -17.85 7.67 16.45
C ARG A 465 -16.96 8.85 16.85
N GLU A 466 -16.13 9.32 15.92
CA GLU A 466 -15.12 10.34 16.18
C GLU A 466 -15.70 11.77 16.13
N TYR A 467 -16.66 12.00 15.23
CA TYR A 467 -17.20 13.34 14.95
C TYR A 467 -18.68 13.49 15.36
N GLY A 468 -19.37 12.42 15.75
CA GLY A 468 -20.79 12.43 16.02
C GLY A 468 -21.64 12.80 14.79
N ALA A 469 -21.14 12.51 13.58
CA ALA A 469 -21.82 12.78 12.32
C ALA A 469 -22.60 11.53 11.89
N GLU A 470 -23.89 11.46 12.19
CA GLU A 470 -24.75 10.39 11.69
C GLU A 470 -25.19 10.69 10.25
N VAL A 471 -24.87 9.77 9.33
CA VAL A 471 -25.23 9.86 7.92
C VAL A 471 -26.05 8.65 7.50
N VAL A 472 -26.87 8.84 6.46
CA VAL A 472 -27.57 7.77 5.75
C VAL A 472 -26.78 7.51 4.46
N THR A 473 -26.40 6.25 4.24
CA THR A 473 -25.66 5.83 3.06
C THR A 473 -26.62 5.40 1.94
N GLY A 474 -26.34 5.85 0.73
CA GLY A 474 -27.03 5.38 -0.47
C GLY A 474 -26.46 4.05 -0.99
N GLN A 475 -26.96 3.61 -2.14
CA GLN A 475 -26.46 2.39 -2.79
C GLN A 475 -25.05 2.58 -3.33
N PRO A 476 -24.16 1.57 -3.24
CA PRO A 476 -22.85 1.63 -3.86
C PRO A 476 -22.93 1.84 -5.38
N ARG A 477 -22.08 2.71 -5.90
CA ARG A 477 -21.99 2.99 -7.33
C ARG A 477 -20.59 2.65 -7.84
N VAL A 478 -20.55 2.03 -9.01
CA VAL A 478 -19.29 1.69 -9.68
C VAL A 478 -18.77 2.91 -10.43
N ALA A 479 -17.49 3.19 -10.34
CA ALA A 479 -16.82 4.24 -11.11
C ALA A 479 -16.58 3.76 -12.54
N TYR A 480 -17.61 3.90 -13.40
CA TYR A 480 -17.46 3.64 -14.83
C TYR A 480 -16.57 4.70 -15.50
N ARG A 481 -15.94 4.33 -16.61
CA ARG A 481 -15.13 5.21 -17.43
C ARG A 481 -15.61 5.16 -18.88
N GLU A 482 -15.40 6.22 -19.66
CA GLU A 482 -15.59 6.22 -21.09
C GLU A 482 -14.24 6.15 -21.80
N THR A 483 -14.19 5.56 -23.00
CA THR A 483 -13.03 5.57 -23.89
C THR A 483 -13.47 5.44 -25.33
N ILE A 484 -12.52 5.53 -26.25
CA ILE A 484 -12.73 5.34 -27.68
C ILE A 484 -12.07 4.05 -28.17
N THR A 485 -12.57 3.47 -29.26
CA THR A 485 -12.04 2.21 -29.81
C THR A 485 -11.35 2.38 -31.16
N GLN A 486 -11.49 3.53 -31.81
CA GLN A 486 -10.87 3.80 -33.11
C GLN A 486 -10.42 5.24 -33.24
N LYS A 487 -9.45 5.46 -34.13
CA LYS A 487 -8.96 6.78 -34.54
C LYS A 487 -10.06 7.58 -35.23
N ALA A 488 -10.18 8.86 -34.90
CA ALA A 488 -11.11 9.78 -35.56
C ALA A 488 -10.50 11.17 -35.73
N LEU A 489 -10.80 11.79 -36.89
CA LEU A 489 -10.32 13.11 -37.24
C LEU A 489 -11.27 14.18 -36.75
N TYR A 490 -10.72 15.33 -36.38
CA TYR A 490 -11.48 16.56 -36.15
C TYR A 490 -10.94 17.71 -36.98
N ASN A 491 -11.84 18.61 -37.36
CA ASN A 491 -11.50 19.87 -38.00
C ASN A 491 -12.57 20.90 -37.63
N TYR A 492 -12.40 21.50 -36.48
CA TYR A 492 -13.44 22.35 -35.88
C TYR A 492 -13.03 23.81 -35.83
N THR A 493 -13.94 24.69 -36.22
CA THR A 493 -13.77 26.15 -36.15
C THR A 493 -14.77 26.72 -35.14
N HIS A 494 -14.24 27.29 -34.07
CA HIS A 494 -15.04 28.11 -33.16
C HIS A 494 -15.08 29.53 -33.69
N LYS A 495 -16.26 30.00 -34.07
CA LYS A 495 -16.51 31.39 -34.52
C LYS A 495 -17.75 31.93 -33.83
N LYS A 496 -17.60 32.98 -33.04
CA LYS A 496 -18.71 33.65 -32.36
C LYS A 496 -18.54 35.17 -32.51
N GLN A 497 -19.59 35.85 -32.99
CA GLN A 497 -19.65 37.29 -33.05
C GLN A 497 -20.88 37.75 -32.28
N THR A 498 -20.69 38.49 -31.20
CA THR A 498 -21.73 39.04 -30.36
C THR A 498 -21.33 40.48 -30.04
N GLY A 499 -21.72 41.45 -30.80
CA GLY A 499 -21.71 42.89 -30.49
C GLY A 499 -20.48 43.53 -29.82
N GLY A 500 -19.31 42.89 -29.90
CA GLY A 500 -18.03 43.29 -29.30
C GLY A 500 -16.88 42.54 -29.94
N ALA A 501 -15.75 42.33 -29.23
CA ALA A 501 -14.61 41.51 -29.70
C ALA A 501 -15.10 40.10 -30.04
N GLY A 502 -14.85 39.64 -31.28
CA GLY A 502 -15.23 38.29 -31.72
C GLY A 502 -14.41 37.19 -31.07
N GLN A 503 -14.81 35.95 -31.24
CA GLN A 503 -14.04 34.79 -30.86
C GLN A 503 -13.77 33.93 -32.10
N TYR A 504 -12.48 33.64 -32.36
CA TYR A 504 -12.08 32.79 -33.47
C TYR A 504 -10.97 31.85 -33.09
N GLY A 505 -11.13 30.59 -33.41
CA GLY A 505 -10.08 29.58 -33.28
C GLY A 505 -10.43 28.35 -34.11
N ARG A 506 -9.49 27.85 -34.90
CA ARG A 506 -9.65 26.59 -35.64
C ARG A 506 -8.59 25.61 -35.19
N VAL A 507 -8.98 24.37 -34.93
CA VAL A 507 -8.10 23.26 -34.60
C VAL A 507 -8.40 22.07 -35.51
N SER A 508 -7.37 21.40 -35.97
CA SER A 508 -7.48 20.20 -36.81
C SER A 508 -6.44 19.15 -36.39
N GLY A 509 -6.85 17.90 -36.40
CA GLY A 509 -6.01 16.77 -36.00
C GLY A 509 -6.84 15.51 -35.81
N PHE A 510 -6.42 14.66 -34.88
CA PHE A 510 -7.13 13.40 -34.61
C PHE A 510 -7.01 12.99 -33.13
N ILE A 511 -7.95 12.15 -32.73
CA ILE A 511 -7.88 11.41 -31.47
C ILE A 511 -7.72 9.93 -31.77
N GLU A 512 -6.98 9.22 -30.93
CA GLU A 512 -6.78 7.78 -31.04
C GLU A 512 -6.69 7.14 -29.65
N PRO A 513 -7.00 5.82 -29.50
CA PRO A 513 -6.82 5.11 -28.24
C PRO A 513 -5.34 5.07 -27.83
N CYS A 514 -5.05 5.17 -26.53
CA CYS A 514 -3.71 4.97 -25.96
C CYS A 514 -3.78 4.29 -24.60
N GLU A 515 -2.63 3.86 -24.09
CA GLU A 515 -2.53 3.22 -22.77
C GLU A 515 -2.55 4.22 -21.62
N GLU A 516 -2.03 5.42 -21.85
CA GLU A 516 -2.07 6.52 -20.89
C GLU A 516 -3.49 7.10 -20.79
N ASP A 517 -3.86 7.61 -19.63
CA ASP A 517 -5.18 8.22 -19.43
C ASP A 517 -5.43 9.37 -20.40
N PHE A 518 -4.44 10.24 -20.59
CA PHE A 518 -4.47 11.35 -21.54
C PHE A 518 -3.08 11.70 -22.05
N LEU A 519 -2.91 11.73 -23.35
CA LEU A 519 -1.66 12.16 -24.00
C LEU A 519 -1.96 13.26 -25.04
N PHE A 520 -1.30 14.40 -24.90
CA PHE A 520 -1.40 15.48 -25.88
C PHE A 520 -0.12 15.57 -26.73
N VAL A 521 -0.26 15.58 -28.03
CA VAL A 521 0.87 15.69 -28.98
C VAL A 521 0.64 16.88 -29.90
N ASN A 522 1.53 17.85 -29.84
CA ASN A 522 1.53 19.00 -30.74
C ASN A 522 2.42 18.73 -31.96
N LYS A 523 1.84 18.75 -33.16
CA LYS A 523 2.52 18.66 -34.47
C LYS A 523 2.29 19.88 -35.35
N VAL A 524 1.78 20.98 -34.79
CA VAL A 524 1.53 22.21 -35.54
C VAL A 524 2.85 22.80 -36.04
N THR A 525 2.94 23.09 -37.33
CA THR A 525 4.10 23.70 -37.97
C THR A 525 3.73 25.04 -38.63
N GLY A 526 4.72 25.90 -38.91
CA GLY A 526 4.54 27.14 -39.68
C GLY A 526 3.73 28.24 -38.98
N GLY A 527 3.61 28.19 -37.62
CA GLY A 527 2.92 29.25 -36.87
C GLY A 527 1.42 29.36 -37.15
N ARG A 528 0.78 28.31 -37.68
CA ARG A 528 -0.66 28.29 -37.99
C ARG A 528 -1.52 28.44 -36.75
N ILE A 529 -1.04 27.98 -35.60
CA ILE A 529 -1.52 28.34 -34.27
C ILE A 529 -0.33 28.97 -33.56
N PRO A 530 -0.42 30.21 -33.09
CA PRO A 530 0.63 30.81 -32.26
C PRO A 530 0.93 29.94 -31.03
N THR A 531 2.21 29.83 -30.70
CA THR A 531 2.70 28.91 -29.61
C THR A 531 2.08 29.20 -28.25
N ASN A 532 1.74 30.45 -27.98
CA ASN A 532 1.07 30.86 -26.75
C ASN A 532 -0.34 30.27 -26.59
N TYR A 533 -1.02 29.86 -27.68
CA TYR A 533 -2.36 29.26 -27.64
C TYR A 533 -2.34 27.72 -27.57
N ILE A 534 -1.19 27.07 -27.74
CA ILE A 534 -1.09 25.60 -27.66
C ILE A 534 -1.47 25.09 -26.27
N PRO A 535 -1.02 25.70 -25.15
CA PRO A 535 -1.46 25.29 -23.81
C PRO A 535 -2.97 25.45 -23.61
N ALA A 536 -3.58 26.47 -24.23
CA ALA A 536 -5.03 26.66 -24.19
C ALA A 536 -5.79 25.55 -24.93
N CYS A 537 -5.26 25.07 -26.07
CA CYS A 537 -5.80 23.89 -26.76
C CYS A 537 -5.72 22.63 -25.92
N GLU A 538 -4.54 22.35 -25.34
CA GLU A 538 -4.33 21.21 -24.44
C GLU A 538 -5.29 21.23 -23.25
N HIS A 539 -5.42 22.38 -22.59
CA HIS A 539 -6.37 22.57 -21.50
C HIS A 539 -7.83 22.36 -21.93
N GLY A 540 -8.16 22.77 -23.17
CA GLY A 540 -9.48 22.54 -23.74
C GLY A 540 -9.79 21.08 -23.99
N PHE A 541 -8.82 20.31 -24.49
CA PHE A 541 -8.93 18.85 -24.65
C PHE A 541 -8.99 18.13 -23.31
N LYS A 542 -8.09 18.47 -22.38
CA LYS A 542 -8.02 17.86 -21.04
C LYS A 542 -9.33 18.06 -20.27
N GLY A 543 -9.95 19.23 -20.36
CA GLY A 543 -11.25 19.50 -19.73
C GLY A 543 -12.41 18.64 -20.26
N CYS A 544 -12.26 18.01 -21.44
CA CYS A 544 -13.25 17.05 -21.95
C CYS A 544 -13.09 15.65 -21.34
N MET A 545 -11.95 15.38 -20.68
CA MET A 545 -11.71 14.08 -20.04
C MET A 545 -12.48 13.93 -18.72
N GLU A 546 -12.80 15.03 -18.06
CA GLU A 546 -13.49 15.02 -16.76
C GLU A 546 -14.93 14.52 -16.88
N LYS A 547 -15.60 14.88 -17.97
CA LYS A 547 -17.02 14.56 -18.20
C LYS A 547 -17.23 14.14 -19.64
N GLY A 548 -17.38 12.84 -19.86
CA GLY A 548 -17.56 12.25 -21.18
C GLY A 548 -18.86 12.68 -21.86
N PRO A 549 -18.83 12.88 -23.19
CA PRO A 549 -19.98 13.37 -23.94
C PRO A 549 -21.19 12.44 -24.02
N LYS A 550 -20.98 11.13 -23.76
CA LYS A 550 -22.01 10.12 -23.93
C LYS A 550 -22.85 9.92 -22.67
N LEU A 551 -22.22 9.66 -21.54
CA LEU A 551 -22.90 9.34 -20.29
C LEU A 551 -22.37 10.14 -19.10
N GLU A 552 -21.48 11.09 -19.35
CA GLU A 552 -20.86 11.93 -18.33
C GLU A 552 -19.95 11.19 -17.34
N PHE A 553 -19.46 10.00 -17.72
CA PHE A 553 -18.38 9.36 -17.01
C PHE A 553 -17.03 9.96 -17.39
N PRO A 554 -16.01 9.94 -16.50
CA PRO A 554 -14.67 10.36 -16.87
C PRO A 554 -14.15 9.60 -18.08
N VAL A 555 -13.49 10.30 -18.99
CA VAL A 555 -12.89 9.71 -20.20
C VAL A 555 -11.44 9.39 -19.95
N THR A 556 -10.97 8.22 -20.41
CA THR A 556 -9.58 7.77 -20.25
C THR A 556 -9.07 7.08 -21.50
N GLY A 557 -7.74 6.98 -21.63
CA GLY A 557 -7.11 6.23 -22.71
C GLY A 557 -7.19 6.94 -24.07
N ILE A 558 -7.02 8.26 -24.12
CA ILE A 558 -7.11 9.04 -25.36
C ILE A 558 -5.83 9.84 -25.60
N LYS A 559 -5.22 9.60 -26.76
CA LYS A 559 -4.18 10.47 -27.31
C LYS A 559 -4.80 11.46 -28.29
N VAL A 560 -4.57 12.74 -28.05
CA VAL A 560 -4.97 13.83 -28.92
C VAL A 560 -3.77 14.37 -29.66
N THR A 561 -3.81 14.34 -31.00
CA THR A 561 -2.77 14.94 -31.84
C THR A 561 -3.34 16.18 -32.51
N LEU A 562 -2.71 17.33 -32.26
CA LEU A 562 -3.03 18.61 -32.90
C LEU A 562 -2.05 18.84 -34.07
N GLU A 563 -2.56 18.88 -35.32
CA GLU A 563 -1.71 18.93 -36.51
C GLU A 563 -1.79 20.30 -37.23
N ASP A 564 -2.94 20.92 -37.23
CA ASP A 564 -3.20 22.16 -37.96
C ASP A 564 -4.20 23.05 -37.24
N GLY A 565 -4.29 24.30 -37.68
CA GLY A 565 -5.29 25.24 -37.19
C GLY A 565 -5.24 26.57 -37.90
N ALA A 566 -6.01 27.52 -37.42
CA ALA A 566 -5.96 28.88 -37.88
C ALA A 566 -6.35 29.87 -36.77
N TYR A 567 -5.76 31.03 -36.80
CA TYR A 567 -6.05 32.11 -35.86
C TYR A 567 -6.45 33.39 -36.62
N HIS A 568 -7.07 34.31 -35.91
CA HIS A 568 -7.39 35.65 -36.39
C HIS A 568 -6.68 36.67 -35.48
N ALA A 569 -6.03 37.65 -36.10
CA ALA A 569 -5.14 38.58 -35.39
C ALA A 569 -5.84 39.34 -34.22
N VAL A 570 -7.16 39.58 -34.34
CA VAL A 570 -7.94 40.37 -33.37
C VAL A 570 -8.88 39.48 -32.51
N ASP A 571 -9.48 38.44 -33.09
CA ASP A 571 -10.56 37.67 -32.46
C ASP A 571 -10.08 36.37 -31.80
N SER A 572 -8.79 36.05 -31.92
CA SER A 572 -8.23 34.84 -31.26
C SER A 572 -7.83 35.13 -29.83
N SER A 573 -8.16 34.21 -28.95
CA SER A 573 -7.84 34.24 -27.52
C SER A 573 -7.74 32.82 -26.98
N ASP A 574 -7.15 32.67 -25.77
CA ASP A 574 -7.11 31.39 -25.05
C ASP A 574 -8.51 30.78 -24.92
N MET A 575 -9.52 31.60 -24.62
CA MET A 575 -10.91 31.15 -24.51
C MET A 575 -11.44 30.60 -25.83
N ALA A 576 -11.12 31.27 -26.96
CA ALA A 576 -11.53 30.80 -28.28
C ALA A 576 -10.89 29.47 -28.66
N PHE A 577 -9.61 29.30 -28.38
CA PHE A 577 -8.91 28.04 -28.63
C PHE A 577 -9.31 26.90 -27.66
N LYS A 578 -9.58 27.19 -26.38
CA LYS A 578 -10.22 26.21 -25.47
C LYS A 578 -11.56 25.73 -25.99
N ALA A 579 -12.39 26.66 -26.46
CA ALA A 579 -13.71 26.33 -27.05
C ALA A 579 -13.57 25.55 -28.36
N ALA A 580 -12.61 25.92 -29.22
CA ALA A 580 -12.32 25.20 -30.46
C ALA A 580 -11.84 23.78 -30.19
N ALA A 581 -10.90 23.59 -29.26
CA ALA A 581 -10.40 22.27 -28.84
C ALA A 581 -11.54 21.39 -28.30
N ARG A 582 -12.38 21.94 -27.42
CA ARG A 582 -13.56 21.23 -26.91
C ARG A 582 -14.52 20.82 -28.03
N GLY A 583 -14.81 21.70 -28.96
CA GLY A 583 -15.67 21.39 -30.09
C GLY A 583 -15.08 20.32 -31.01
N GLY A 584 -13.78 20.41 -31.31
CA GLY A 584 -13.06 19.41 -32.10
C GLY A 584 -13.03 18.02 -31.41
N PHE A 585 -12.81 18.00 -30.08
CA PHE A 585 -12.89 16.76 -29.31
C PHE A 585 -14.28 16.11 -29.44
N LEU A 586 -15.34 16.85 -29.20
CA LEU A 586 -16.71 16.33 -29.28
C LEU A 586 -17.06 15.78 -30.66
N GLU A 587 -16.60 16.47 -31.73
CA GLU A 587 -16.79 16.01 -33.11
C GLU A 587 -16.08 14.68 -33.38
N ALA A 588 -14.82 14.57 -32.98
CA ALA A 588 -14.05 13.34 -33.18
C ALA A 588 -14.54 12.20 -32.28
N TYR A 589 -14.88 12.50 -31.03
CA TYR A 589 -15.34 11.53 -30.05
C TYR A 589 -16.59 10.77 -30.51
N ALA A 590 -17.57 11.48 -31.10
CA ALA A 590 -18.76 10.84 -31.64
C ALA A 590 -18.44 9.84 -32.76
N LYS A 591 -17.39 10.10 -33.55
CA LYS A 591 -16.94 9.25 -34.67
C LYS A 591 -16.03 8.12 -34.23
N ALA A 592 -15.41 8.22 -33.04
CA ALA A 592 -14.38 7.32 -32.52
C ALA A 592 -14.93 6.04 -31.87
N LYS A 593 -16.23 5.74 -32.00
CA LYS A 593 -16.95 4.63 -31.36
C LYS A 593 -16.70 4.55 -29.84
N PRO A 594 -17.27 5.49 -29.08
CA PRO A 594 -17.10 5.51 -27.65
C PRO A 594 -17.76 4.30 -26.97
N VAL A 595 -17.03 3.73 -25.99
CA VAL A 595 -17.46 2.58 -25.18
C VAL A 595 -17.31 2.89 -23.70
N ILE A 596 -18.04 2.14 -22.86
CA ILE A 596 -17.95 2.20 -21.40
C ILE A 596 -16.95 1.15 -20.94
N LYS A 597 -16.10 1.51 -19.98
CA LYS A 597 -15.25 0.59 -19.23
C LYS A 597 -15.75 0.46 -17.80
N GLU A 598 -15.66 -0.76 -17.26
CA GLU A 598 -15.93 -1.09 -15.87
C GLU A 598 -14.68 -1.58 -15.16
N PRO A 599 -14.53 -1.32 -13.85
CA PRO A 599 -13.43 -1.86 -13.07
C PRO A 599 -13.60 -3.38 -12.91
N ILE A 600 -12.55 -4.10 -13.23
CA ILE A 600 -12.44 -5.55 -13.05
C ILE A 600 -11.56 -5.80 -11.84
N MET A 601 -12.06 -6.66 -10.96
CA MET A 601 -11.37 -7.06 -9.75
C MET A 601 -10.71 -8.43 -9.96
N LYS A 602 -9.48 -8.59 -9.52
CA LYS A 602 -8.87 -9.90 -9.32
C LYS A 602 -9.44 -10.47 -8.02
N VAL A 603 -10.17 -11.55 -8.12
CA VAL A 603 -10.81 -12.24 -6.98
C VAL A 603 -10.14 -13.58 -6.79
N VAL A 604 -9.62 -13.82 -5.59
CA VAL A 604 -9.02 -15.09 -5.18
C VAL A 604 -9.87 -15.66 -4.05
N ILE A 605 -10.40 -16.86 -4.25
CA ILE A 605 -11.21 -17.57 -3.27
C ILE A 605 -10.41 -18.76 -2.74
N GLU A 606 -10.24 -18.84 -1.43
CA GLU A 606 -9.65 -19.97 -0.73
C GLU A 606 -10.77 -20.76 -0.04
N THR A 607 -10.92 -22.02 -0.39
CA THR A 607 -12.05 -22.85 0.06
C THR A 607 -11.64 -24.31 0.22
N PRO A 608 -12.28 -25.08 1.12
CA PRO A 608 -12.14 -26.53 1.08
C PRO A 608 -12.52 -27.12 -0.28
N ASN A 609 -11.83 -28.19 -0.71
CA ASN A 609 -12.03 -28.82 -2.02
C ASN A 609 -13.50 -29.15 -2.30
N GLU A 610 -14.27 -29.54 -1.27
CA GLU A 610 -15.70 -29.83 -1.37
C GLU A 610 -16.56 -28.68 -1.91
N PHE A 611 -16.13 -27.42 -1.73
CA PHE A 611 -16.87 -26.23 -2.17
C PHE A 611 -16.29 -25.56 -3.41
N GLN A 612 -15.19 -26.08 -3.99
CA GLN A 612 -14.54 -25.51 -5.17
C GLN A 612 -15.52 -25.28 -6.32
N GLY A 613 -16.31 -26.33 -6.67
CA GLY A 613 -17.30 -26.21 -7.73
C GLY A 613 -18.39 -25.18 -7.47
N SER A 614 -18.82 -25.05 -6.20
CA SER A 614 -19.78 -24.02 -5.78
C SER A 614 -19.21 -22.62 -5.94
N CYS A 615 -17.96 -22.42 -5.56
CA CYS A 615 -17.26 -21.14 -5.70
C CYS A 615 -17.08 -20.76 -7.18
N MET A 616 -16.66 -21.70 -8.03
CA MET A 616 -16.57 -21.50 -9.48
C MET A 616 -17.94 -21.15 -10.09
N GLY A 617 -19.00 -21.82 -9.66
CA GLY A 617 -20.37 -21.51 -10.07
C GLY A 617 -20.80 -20.10 -9.71
N LEU A 618 -20.49 -19.64 -8.49
CA LEU A 618 -20.78 -18.28 -8.04
C LEU A 618 -20.04 -17.22 -8.85
N ILE A 619 -18.78 -17.47 -9.21
CA ILE A 619 -17.97 -16.56 -10.05
C ILE A 619 -18.57 -16.46 -11.46
N ASN A 620 -18.90 -17.60 -12.07
CA ASN A 620 -19.50 -17.64 -13.43
C ASN A 620 -20.85 -16.89 -13.48
N GLN A 621 -21.71 -17.05 -12.46
CA GLN A 621 -22.98 -16.33 -12.35
C GLN A 621 -22.80 -14.81 -12.31
N ARG A 622 -21.60 -14.33 -11.91
CA ARG A 622 -21.23 -12.93 -11.77
C ARG A 622 -20.37 -12.39 -12.91
N ARG A 623 -20.53 -12.92 -14.10
CA ARG A 623 -19.73 -12.52 -15.27
C ARG A 623 -18.21 -12.66 -15.04
N GLY A 624 -17.81 -13.47 -14.05
CA GLY A 624 -16.41 -13.68 -13.71
C GLY A 624 -15.74 -14.62 -14.69
N ILE A 625 -14.47 -14.39 -14.96
CA ILE A 625 -13.62 -15.24 -15.79
C ILE A 625 -12.62 -15.91 -14.87
N ILE A 626 -12.71 -17.23 -14.73
CA ILE A 626 -11.78 -18.04 -13.96
C ILE A 626 -10.46 -18.08 -14.71
N GLN A 627 -9.37 -17.67 -14.06
CA GLN A 627 -8.03 -17.67 -14.62
C GLN A 627 -7.24 -18.92 -14.26
N GLY A 628 -7.49 -19.47 -13.09
CA GLY A 628 -6.84 -20.67 -12.59
C GLY A 628 -7.55 -21.27 -11.39
N SER A 629 -7.29 -22.53 -11.16
CA SER A 629 -7.70 -23.22 -9.95
C SER A 629 -6.63 -24.22 -9.58
N GLN A 630 -6.20 -24.21 -8.32
CA GLN A 630 -5.17 -25.09 -7.79
C GLN A 630 -5.67 -25.74 -6.50
N GLU A 631 -5.43 -27.04 -6.38
CA GLU A 631 -5.70 -27.80 -5.15
C GLU A 631 -4.41 -27.85 -4.30
N GLU A 632 -4.49 -27.40 -3.06
CA GLU A 632 -3.40 -27.40 -2.10
C GLU A 632 -3.76 -28.28 -0.88
N GLY A 633 -3.65 -29.58 -1.03
CA GLY A 633 -4.06 -30.53 0.01
C GLY A 633 -5.57 -30.60 0.14
N VAL A 634 -6.14 -30.17 1.29
CA VAL A 634 -7.58 -30.14 1.56
C VAL A 634 -8.26 -28.84 1.16
N MET A 635 -7.50 -27.89 0.66
CA MET A 635 -7.97 -26.55 0.25
C MET A 635 -7.78 -26.37 -1.26
N SER A 636 -8.66 -25.58 -1.86
CA SER A 636 -8.57 -25.12 -3.25
C SER A 636 -8.46 -23.61 -3.29
N VAL A 637 -7.64 -23.11 -4.20
CA VAL A 637 -7.52 -21.67 -4.51
C VAL A 637 -8.08 -21.45 -5.91
N VAL A 638 -9.09 -20.59 -6.04
CA VAL A 638 -9.71 -20.22 -7.31
C VAL A 638 -9.38 -18.76 -7.61
N GLU A 639 -8.61 -18.52 -8.67
CA GLU A 639 -8.30 -17.19 -9.16
C GLU A 639 -9.22 -16.79 -10.31
N SER A 640 -9.77 -15.58 -10.26
CA SER A 640 -10.73 -15.11 -11.24
C SER A 640 -10.67 -13.59 -11.44
N GLN A 641 -11.23 -13.12 -12.56
CA GLN A 641 -11.49 -11.70 -12.81
C GLN A 641 -12.99 -11.48 -12.86
N VAL A 642 -13.49 -10.58 -12.02
CA VAL A 642 -14.92 -10.32 -11.88
C VAL A 642 -15.18 -8.82 -11.93
N PRO A 643 -16.22 -8.34 -12.65
CA PRO A 643 -16.62 -6.93 -12.58
C PRO A 643 -17.01 -6.53 -11.16
N LEU A 644 -16.57 -5.35 -10.72
CA LEU A 644 -16.88 -4.85 -9.38
C LEU A 644 -18.39 -4.75 -9.13
N SER A 645 -19.16 -4.36 -10.16
CA SER A 645 -20.62 -4.29 -10.07
C SER A 645 -21.30 -5.58 -9.61
N GLU A 646 -20.67 -6.72 -9.88
CA GLU A 646 -21.19 -8.05 -9.52
C GLU A 646 -20.73 -8.54 -8.14
N MET A 647 -19.78 -7.81 -7.53
CA MET A 647 -19.18 -8.23 -6.26
C MET A 647 -19.91 -7.71 -5.02
N PHE A 648 -20.84 -6.75 -5.17
CA PHE A 648 -21.62 -6.26 -4.04
C PHE A 648 -22.40 -7.37 -3.36
N GLY A 649 -22.26 -7.48 -2.03
CA GLY A 649 -22.90 -8.54 -1.24
C GLY A 649 -22.32 -9.95 -1.44
N PHE A 650 -21.23 -10.11 -2.20
CA PHE A 650 -20.61 -11.40 -2.48
C PHE A 650 -20.18 -12.16 -1.22
N SER A 651 -19.65 -11.44 -0.23
CA SER A 651 -19.22 -12.02 1.06
C SER A 651 -20.33 -12.85 1.73
N THR A 652 -21.54 -12.33 1.79
CA THR A 652 -22.69 -13.00 2.40
C THR A 652 -23.08 -14.26 1.63
N ILE A 653 -23.09 -14.17 0.31
CA ILE A 653 -23.47 -15.28 -0.57
C ILE A 653 -22.41 -16.40 -0.52
N LEU A 654 -21.12 -16.02 -0.55
CA LEU A 654 -20.01 -16.97 -0.44
C LEU A 654 -20.08 -17.73 0.90
N ARG A 655 -20.25 -17.00 2.01
CA ARG A 655 -20.39 -17.61 3.35
C ARG A 655 -21.56 -18.58 3.42
N SER A 656 -22.71 -18.21 2.86
CA SER A 656 -23.88 -19.12 2.76
C SER A 656 -23.59 -20.37 1.96
N ALA A 657 -22.96 -20.24 0.79
CA ALA A 657 -22.68 -21.35 -0.11
C ALA A 657 -21.60 -22.31 0.40
N THR A 658 -20.72 -21.84 1.28
CA THR A 658 -19.56 -22.59 1.78
C THR A 658 -19.61 -22.84 3.29
N GLN A 659 -20.76 -22.65 3.93
CA GLN A 659 -20.95 -22.81 5.38
C GLN A 659 -19.95 -21.98 6.21
N GLY A 660 -19.56 -20.81 5.70
CA GLY A 660 -18.57 -19.95 6.33
C GLY A 660 -17.12 -20.41 6.24
N LYS A 661 -16.84 -21.48 5.50
CA LYS A 661 -15.49 -22.07 5.41
C LYS A 661 -14.60 -21.45 4.33
N ALA A 662 -15.19 -20.75 3.32
CA ALA A 662 -14.43 -20.05 2.31
C ALA A 662 -14.10 -18.61 2.72
N GLN A 663 -12.93 -18.17 2.28
CA GLN A 663 -12.49 -16.76 2.35
C GLN A 663 -12.22 -16.28 0.94
N PHE A 664 -12.35 -14.97 0.72
CA PHE A 664 -11.95 -14.37 -0.55
C PHE A 664 -11.22 -13.06 -0.33
N THR A 665 -10.38 -12.74 -1.29
CA THR A 665 -9.73 -11.43 -1.41
C THR A 665 -10.07 -10.85 -2.76
N MET A 666 -10.15 -9.52 -2.82
CA MET A 666 -10.50 -8.79 -4.02
C MET A 666 -9.61 -7.57 -4.13
N GLU A 667 -8.95 -7.40 -5.28
CA GLU A 667 -8.11 -6.25 -5.58
C GLU A 667 -8.41 -5.72 -6.98
N PHE A 668 -8.22 -4.40 -7.19
CA PHE A 668 -8.39 -3.80 -8.51
C PHE A 668 -7.33 -4.36 -9.48
N SER A 669 -7.78 -4.82 -10.64
CA SER A 669 -6.91 -5.35 -11.68
C SER A 669 -6.77 -4.38 -12.86
N ALA A 670 -7.87 -4.02 -13.50
CA ALA A 670 -7.87 -3.17 -14.68
C ALA A 670 -9.26 -2.64 -15.00
N TYR A 671 -9.35 -1.63 -15.88
CA TYR A 671 -10.60 -1.26 -16.53
C TYR A 671 -10.77 -2.03 -17.84
N LYS A 672 -11.89 -2.75 -18.02
CA LYS A 672 -12.21 -3.45 -19.26
C LYS A 672 -13.53 -2.94 -19.86
N GLN A 673 -13.67 -3.10 -21.18
CA GLN A 673 -14.90 -2.72 -21.88
C GLN A 673 -16.08 -3.55 -21.38
N VAL A 674 -17.18 -2.86 -21.10
CA VAL A 674 -18.45 -3.47 -20.71
C VAL A 674 -19.08 -4.21 -21.90
N PRO A 675 -19.64 -5.42 -21.76
CA PRO A 675 -20.43 -6.07 -22.80
C PRO A 675 -21.60 -5.17 -23.26
N GLN A 676 -21.97 -5.26 -24.53
CA GLN A 676 -22.94 -4.34 -25.10
C GLN A 676 -24.31 -4.40 -24.40
N SER A 677 -24.79 -5.57 -24.02
CA SER A 677 -26.05 -5.73 -23.28
C SER A 677 -26.05 -5.00 -21.93
N VAL A 678 -24.93 -5.08 -21.19
CA VAL A 678 -24.78 -4.42 -19.91
C VAL A 678 -24.60 -2.90 -20.09
N ALA A 679 -23.88 -2.50 -21.14
CA ALA A 679 -23.73 -1.09 -21.48
C ALA A 679 -25.09 -0.42 -21.76
N GLU A 680 -26.00 -1.12 -22.46
CA GLU A 680 -27.36 -0.63 -22.71
C GLU A 680 -28.19 -0.48 -21.42
N GLU A 681 -28.04 -1.39 -20.46
CA GLU A 681 -28.66 -1.27 -19.14
C GLU A 681 -28.12 -0.10 -18.33
N ILE A 682 -26.80 0.11 -18.36
CA ILE A 682 -26.15 1.26 -17.68
C ILE A 682 -26.69 2.58 -18.28
N VAL A 683 -26.75 2.67 -19.61
CA VAL A 683 -27.31 3.82 -20.33
C VAL A 683 -28.75 4.08 -19.90
N LYS A 684 -29.59 3.03 -19.89
CA LYS A 684 -31.00 3.13 -19.52
C LYS A 684 -31.17 3.62 -18.08
N LYS A 685 -30.44 3.01 -17.12
CA LYS A 685 -30.46 3.44 -15.72
C LYS A 685 -30.06 4.91 -15.56
N LYS A 686 -28.99 5.34 -16.24
CA LYS A 686 -28.52 6.72 -16.18
C LYS A 686 -29.54 7.71 -16.78
N LEU A 687 -30.24 7.34 -17.86
CA LEU A 687 -31.30 8.15 -18.44
C LEU A 687 -32.56 8.23 -17.54
N GLU A 688 -32.93 7.11 -16.90
CA GLU A 688 -34.02 7.08 -15.92
C GLU A 688 -33.71 7.93 -14.68
N GLU A 689 -32.46 7.91 -14.19
CA GLU A 689 -32.00 8.81 -13.12
C GLU A 689 -32.10 10.27 -13.51
N LYS A 690 -31.75 10.61 -14.77
CA LYS A 690 -31.90 11.97 -15.30
C LYS A 690 -33.37 12.39 -15.49
N SER A 691 -34.28 11.49 -15.78
CA SER A 691 -35.68 11.79 -15.97
C SER A 691 -36.48 11.93 -14.66
N LYS A 692 -35.97 11.39 -13.55
CA LYS A 692 -36.58 11.50 -12.22
C LYS A 692 -36.15 12.77 -11.47
N LYS A 693 -35.21 13.51 -12.02
CA LYS A 693 -34.72 14.83 -11.56
C LYS A 693 -35.35 15.95 -12.40
#